data_a6bbe0741bbd59a1436a2d0ce4fad738
#
_entry.id   a6bbe0741bbd59a1436a2d0ce4fad738
#
_cell.length_a   1.000
_cell.length_b   1.000
_cell.length_c   1.000
_cell.angle_alpha   90.00
_cell.angle_beta   90.00
_cell.angle_gamma   90.00
#
_symmetry.space_group_name_H-M   'P 1'
#
loop_
_entity.id
_entity.type
_entity.pdbx_description
1 polymer ?
#
loop_
_entity_poly.entity_id
_entity_poly.type
_entity_poly.pdbx_seq_one_letter_code
_entity_poly.pdbx_strand_id
1 'polypeptide(L)'
;MEIEKYKMLYKITNKDSNNYKKDEDEYEYEEEEENEDEEQIEENGELRILGNYFVRKNKNKGRLIIYNKKSNLKDIIQIDDIKENTLKIKMILNKNIYNKSYMFENSTSLLQVSLFNDLSNIYYEQFEEYENDDSSIEIDDSNGEIFGDSFSYNNDSISDLSKVEEEQIGNSTIIYMEKKLEYSQKNYAVLNGMFHNCESLISLPDISSWKIDNVIDISGMFFNCPSLSSLPDISKWNTNNVYNMSHMFAACSSLKSLPNISKWNTDKVSYMSYLFFGCSSLSSLPNISKWNTSNVNDMNSMFFQCESLSSLPDISKWNVGNVTDMNSIFGYCSSLLILPDLSKWNMTNVKDISEMFLNCESLSFLPNISKWNTKNIIDVSRIFQGCSSLSSLPDISRWNTNNIKNMSGMFSNCSVLSSLPNISKWKIDKVSDISYMFNNCSSLSYLPDISKWNVNNITNMNSIFYKCHLLPFLPDISKWKIDKVINISGMFSNCSSLSYLPDISTWNTSNIKNMKMLFHNCKSLLYLPDISKWNISNVLDMSGMFENCSSLSSIPDISKWNTNNIINIRYMFYNCSSLISIPDISGLNINNIDNIKEVFTYCLSLSSLFNLSKWNLKDISNMNFIISDCLSLLSKPYLEK
;
A
#
# COMPACT_ATOMS: atom_id res chain seq x y z
N MET A 1 10.29 12.53 47.68
CA MET A 1 9.49 12.43 46.47
C MET A 1 10.34 12.94 45.31
N GLU A 2 10.76 12.09 44.39
CA GLU A 2 11.52 12.57 43.22
C GLU A 2 10.53 13.06 42.16
N ILE A 3 10.75 14.27 41.64
CA ILE A 3 9.86 14.97 40.73
C ILE A 3 10.54 15.02 39.35
N GLU A 4 9.84 14.61 38.31
CA GLU A 4 10.27 14.79 36.93
C GLU A 4 9.81 16.15 36.40
N LYS A 5 10.70 16.86 35.71
CA LYS A 5 10.44 18.20 35.16
C LYS A 5 10.74 18.25 33.68
N TYR A 6 9.82 18.80 32.92
CA TYR A 6 9.92 18.96 31.47
C TYR A 6 9.78 20.43 31.08
N LYS A 7 10.56 20.84 30.10
CA LYS A 7 10.42 22.13 29.39
C LYS A 7 10.04 21.87 27.97
N MET A 8 8.96 22.46 27.49
CA MET A 8 8.39 22.28 26.18
C MET A 8 8.42 23.58 25.39
N LEU A 9 8.70 23.50 24.10
CA LEU A 9 8.72 24.63 23.17
C LEU A 9 7.74 24.34 22.05
N TYR A 10 6.81 25.28 21.83
CA TYR A 10 5.79 25.18 20.77
C TYR A 10 5.97 26.31 19.75
N LYS A 11 5.71 26.01 18.47
CA LYS A 11 5.65 26.99 17.39
C LYS A 11 4.21 27.50 17.29
N ILE A 12 4.08 28.82 17.17
CA ILE A 12 2.80 29.49 17.00
C ILE A 12 2.83 30.14 15.61
N THR A 13 1.90 29.75 14.76
CA THR A 13 1.74 30.34 13.43
C THR A 13 0.69 31.44 13.52
N ASN A 14 1.10 32.70 13.31
CA ASN A 14 0.15 33.80 13.15
C ASN A 14 -0.57 33.71 11.80
N LYS A 15 -1.89 33.90 11.79
CA LYS A 15 -2.79 33.84 10.62
C LYS A 15 -2.59 34.94 9.54
N ASP A 16 -1.53 35.77 9.58
CA ASP A 16 -1.35 36.89 8.65
C ASP A 16 -0.19 36.67 7.67
N SER A 17 -0.32 35.68 6.76
CA SER A 17 0.46 35.68 5.51
C SER A 17 -0.22 34.85 4.41
N ASN A 18 -1.48 35.16 4.12
CA ASN A 18 -2.10 34.74 2.87
C ASN A 18 -1.67 35.70 1.75
N ASN A 19 -0.65 35.33 0.98
CA ASN A 19 -0.43 35.77 -0.39
C ASN A 19 0.64 34.90 -1.05
N TYR A 20 0.27 33.75 -1.57
CA TYR A 20 0.95 33.16 -2.72
C TYR A 20 -0.10 32.61 -3.69
N LYS A 21 -0.02 33.09 -4.92
CA LYS A 21 -0.83 32.72 -6.06
C LYS A 21 -0.64 31.24 -6.38
N LYS A 22 -1.75 30.56 -6.59
CA LYS A 22 -1.83 29.29 -7.30
C LYS A 22 -1.58 29.55 -8.78
N ASP A 23 -0.60 28.88 -9.37
CA ASP A 23 -0.59 28.57 -10.79
C ASP A 23 -1.24 27.20 -10.95
N GLU A 24 -2.32 27.20 -11.71
CA GLU A 24 -3.12 26.04 -12.08
C GLU A 24 -2.41 25.31 -13.20
N ASP A 25 -2.14 24.01 -13.02
CA ASP A 25 -2.11 23.05 -14.12
C ASP A 25 -2.83 21.77 -13.66
N GLU A 26 -3.96 21.54 -14.35
CA GLU A 26 -4.92 20.49 -14.18
C GLU A 26 -4.33 19.09 -14.43
N TYR A 27 -4.51 18.18 -13.46
CA TYR A 27 -4.83 16.77 -13.75
C TYR A 27 -5.87 16.29 -12.73
N GLU A 28 -7.13 16.20 -13.20
CA GLU A 28 -8.24 15.59 -12.49
C GLU A 28 -7.98 14.11 -12.23
N TYR A 29 -7.94 13.74 -10.95
CA TYR A 29 -8.35 12.44 -10.45
C TYR A 29 -9.47 12.68 -9.44
N GLU A 30 -10.65 12.15 -9.74
CA GLU A 30 -11.77 12.08 -8.81
C GLU A 30 -11.36 11.23 -7.61
N GLU A 31 -11.14 11.87 -6.46
CA GLU A 31 -11.13 11.24 -5.14
C GLU A 31 -12.49 11.50 -4.50
N GLU A 32 -13.18 10.40 -4.19
CA GLU A 32 -14.40 10.41 -3.41
C GLU A 32 -14.10 10.91 -1.98
N GLU A 33 -14.98 11.82 -1.54
CA GLU A 33 -15.00 12.44 -0.23
C GLU A 33 -15.15 11.40 0.88
N GLU A 34 -14.15 11.28 1.77
CA GLU A 34 -14.35 10.87 3.16
C GLU A 34 -13.10 11.27 3.95
N ASN A 35 -13.24 12.32 4.78
CA ASN A 35 -12.59 12.62 6.05
C ASN A 35 -12.48 14.12 6.30
N GLU A 36 -13.62 14.75 6.61
CA GLU A 36 -13.66 16.16 7.03
C GLU A 36 -13.34 16.39 8.54
N ASP A 37 -12.93 15.37 9.30
CA ASP A 37 -12.88 15.51 10.77
C ASP A 37 -11.49 15.86 11.37
N GLU A 38 -10.40 15.87 10.60
CA GLU A 38 -9.05 16.13 11.17
C GLU A 38 -8.51 17.57 10.97
N GLU A 39 -9.05 18.38 10.07
CA GLU A 39 -8.55 19.75 9.82
C GLU A 39 -9.19 20.85 10.69
N GLN A 40 -10.20 20.56 11.51
CA GLN A 40 -10.94 21.62 12.24
C GLN A 40 -10.34 22.07 13.58
N ILE A 41 -9.23 21.51 14.06
CA ILE A 41 -8.72 21.85 15.40
C ILE A 41 -7.89 23.15 15.45
N GLU A 42 -7.38 23.64 14.31
CA GLU A 42 -6.64 24.93 14.27
C GLU A 42 -7.51 26.17 14.05
N GLU A 43 -8.79 26.02 13.71
CA GLU A 43 -9.65 27.18 13.39
C GLU A 43 -10.14 27.99 14.60
N ASN A 44 -10.05 27.47 15.83
CA ASN A 44 -10.64 28.09 17.02
C ASN A 44 -9.66 28.82 17.94
N GLY A 45 -8.42 29.09 17.52
CA GLY A 45 -7.44 29.77 18.40
C GLY A 45 -6.97 28.91 19.58
N GLU A 46 -7.01 27.59 19.46
CA GLU A 46 -6.60 26.63 20.47
C GLU A 46 -5.27 25.95 20.10
N LEU A 47 -4.40 25.74 21.08
CA LEU A 47 -3.14 25.02 20.94
C LEU A 47 -3.14 23.77 21.82
N ARG A 48 -3.01 22.59 21.22
CA ARG A 48 -2.85 21.35 21.97
C ARG A 48 -1.42 21.23 22.50
N ILE A 49 -1.30 21.00 23.78
CA ILE A 49 0.01 20.91 24.48
C ILE A 49 0.27 19.56 25.12
N LEU A 50 -0.77 18.80 25.41
CA LEU A 50 -0.69 17.44 25.96
C LEU A 50 -1.79 16.58 25.34
N GLY A 51 -1.56 15.27 25.24
CA GLY A 51 -2.58 14.33 24.81
C GLY A 51 -3.74 14.23 25.81
N ASN A 52 -4.96 14.22 25.30
CA ASN A 52 -6.19 14.17 26.09
C ASN A 52 -6.23 12.93 27.03
N TYR A 53 -5.83 11.76 26.50
CA TYR A 53 -5.78 10.53 27.29
C TYR A 53 -4.83 10.68 28.50
N PHE A 54 -3.62 11.23 28.29
CA PHE A 54 -2.65 11.46 29.35
C PHE A 54 -3.21 12.41 30.43
N VAL A 55 -3.84 13.53 30.01
CA VAL A 55 -4.42 14.51 30.95
C VAL A 55 -5.53 13.89 31.79
N ARG A 56 -6.47 13.16 31.17
CA ARG A 56 -7.56 12.47 31.89
C ARG A 56 -7.04 11.51 32.95
N LYS A 57 -6.02 10.73 32.63
CA LYS A 57 -5.44 9.71 33.56
C LYS A 57 -4.58 10.32 34.68
N ASN A 58 -4.06 11.53 34.49
CA ASN A 58 -3.04 12.12 35.38
C ASN A 58 -3.41 13.53 35.90
N LYS A 59 -4.67 13.97 35.77
CA LYS A 59 -5.13 15.35 36.02
C LYS A 59 -4.61 15.96 37.34
N ASN A 60 -4.54 15.17 38.41
CA ASN A 60 -4.12 15.62 39.72
C ASN A 60 -2.67 15.24 40.09
N LYS A 61 -1.93 14.60 39.13
CA LYS A 61 -0.56 14.08 39.38
C LYS A 61 0.54 14.96 38.81
N GLY A 62 0.21 16.16 38.34
CA GLY A 62 1.17 17.08 37.75
C GLY A 62 0.67 18.51 37.68
N ARG A 63 1.56 19.42 37.31
CA ARG A 63 1.28 20.86 37.17
C ARG A 63 1.97 21.39 35.91
N LEU A 64 1.36 22.38 35.30
CA LEU A 64 1.95 23.19 34.24
C LEU A 64 2.33 24.55 34.77
N ILE A 65 3.44 25.10 34.29
CA ILE A 65 3.86 26.47 34.54
C ILE A 65 3.99 27.16 33.17
N ILE A 66 3.07 28.10 32.92
CA ILE A 66 2.99 28.90 31.68
C ILE A 66 3.15 30.34 32.12
N TYR A 67 4.12 31.08 31.56
CA TYR A 67 4.42 32.48 31.94
C TYR A 67 4.48 32.66 33.47
N ASN A 68 5.14 31.76 34.19
CA ASN A 68 5.26 31.72 35.64
C ASN A 68 3.94 31.54 36.44
N LYS A 69 2.83 31.26 35.76
CA LYS A 69 1.56 30.88 36.41
C LYS A 69 1.43 29.36 36.48
N LYS A 70 1.15 28.83 37.65
CA LYS A 70 0.90 27.40 37.90
C LYS A 70 -0.55 27.05 37.54
N SER A 71 -0.75 25.94 36.84
CA SER A 71 -2.07 25.37 36.55
C SER A 71 -2.03 23.84 36.67
N ASN A 72 -3.20 23.21 36.75
CA ASN A 72 -3.33 21.76 36.60
C ASN A 72 -2.90 21.33 35.20
N LEU A 73 -2.67 20.02 35.02
CA LEU A 73 -2.49 19.48 33.67
C LEU A 73 -3.73 19.75 32.82
N LYS A 74 -3.54 20.26 31.64
CA LYS A 74 -4.55 20.48 30.62
C LYS A 74 -3.99 20.15 29.23
N ASP A 75 -4.85 19.75 28.34
CA ASP A 75 -4.48 19.34 26.98
C ASP A 75 -4.44 20.50 25.99
N ILE A 76 -5.28 21.51 26.19
CA ILE A 76 -5.44 22.65 25.28
C ILE A 76 -5.27 23.98 26.04
N ILE A 77 -4.68 24.97 25.38
CA ILE A 77 -4.61 26.38 25.84
C ILE A 77 -5.08 27.31 24.71
N GLN A 78 -5.65 28.47 25.07
CA GLN A 78 -6.07 29.48 24.10
C GLN A 78 -4.84 30.25 23.57
N ILE A 79 -4.77 30.47 22.26
CA ILE A 79 -3.66 31.18 21.58
C ILE A 79 -3.65 32.66 21.93
N ASP A 80 -4.81 33.27 22.17
CA ASP A 80 -4.93 34.71 22.54
C ASP A 80 -4.16 35.08 23.81
N ASP A 81 -3.87 34.10 24.66
CA ASP A 81 -3.05 34.26 25.87
C ASP A 81 -1.54 34.30 25.58
N ILE A 82 -1.11 34.11 24.31
CA ILE A 82 0.29 33.89 23.95
C ILE A 82 0.88 35.15 23.30
N LYS A 83 1.94 35.68 23.92
CA LYS A 83 2.55 36.97 23.54
C LYS A 83 3.76 36.87 22.62
N GLU A 84 4.26 35.68 22.34
CA GLU A 84 5.48 35.43 21.58
C GLU A 84 5.26 34.37 20.50
N ASN A 85 6.08 34.38 19.44
CA ASN A 85 6.02 33.36 18.36
C ASN A 85 6.43 31.95 18.85
N THR A 86 6.90 31.81 20.07
CA THR A 86 7.22 30.54 20.73
C THR A 86 6.75 30.52 22.16
N LEU A 87 6.09 29.45 22.55
CA LEU A 87 5.60 29.22 23.90
C LEU A 87 6.52 28.25 24.64
N LYS A 88 6.99 28.66 25.83
CA LYS A 88 7.77 27.80 26.72
C LYS A 88 6.92 27.36 27.90
N ILE A 89 6.70 26.08 28.03
CA ILE A 89 5.93 25.48 29.12
C ILE A 89 6.87 24.64 29.99
N LYS A 90 6.75 24.76 31.32
CA LYS A 90 7.36 23.83 32.24
C LYS A 90 6.29 22.89 32.79
N MET A 91 6.53 21.59 32.71
CA MET A 91 5.66 20.58 33.30
C MET A 91 6.38 19.88 34.45
N ILE A 92 5.69 19.75 35.56
CA ILE A 92 6.17 19.06 36.76
C ILE A 92 5.25 17.88 36.99
N LEU A 93 5.78 16.67 36.95
CA LEU A 93 5.04 15.44 37.19
C LEU A 93 5.49 14.77 38.49
N ASN A 94 4.54 14.17 39.21
CA ASN A 94 4.85 13.29 40.30
C ASN A 94 5.51 12.00 39.78
N LYS A 95 6.59 11.53 40.39
CA LYS A 95 7.29 10.29 40.01
C LYS A 95 6.41 9.03 40.02
N ASN A 96 5.28 9.05 40.68
CA ASN A 96 4.32 7.93 40.68
C ASN A 96 3.44 7.87 39.44
N ILE A 97 3.75 8.63 38.37
CA ILE A 97 3.11 8.48 37.09
C ILE A 97 3.81 7.37 36.31
N TYR A 98 3.25 6.16 36.36
CA TYR A 98 3.77 5.00 35.62
C TYR A 98 3.30 4.93 34.17
N ASN A 99 2.19 5.57 33.83
CA ASN A 99 1.64 5.61 32.48
C ASN A 99 1.85 7.00 31.85
N LYS A 100 2.77 7.08 30.89
CA LYS A 100 3.06 8.27 30.08
C LYS A 100 2.62 8.09 28.62
N SER A 101 1.75 7.12 28.36
CA SER A 101 1.20 6.88 27.02
C SER A 101 0.52 8.12 26.50
N TYR A 102 0.74 8.43 25.24
CA TYR A 102 0.12 9.56 24.53
C TYR A 102 0.31 10.92 25.22
N MET A 103 1.44 11.12 25.96
CA MET A 103 1.67 12.35 26.72
C MET A 103 1.64 13.60 25.86
N PHE A 104 2.19 13.54 24.66
CA PHE A 104 2.25 14.65 23.69
C PHE A 104 1.51 14.34 22.40
N GLU A 105 0.60 13.37 22.43
CA GLU A 105 -0.18 12.97 21.26
C GLU A 105 -0.87 14.18 20.60
N ASN A 106 -0.78 14.26 19.26
CA ASN A 106 -1.36 15.33 18.45
C ASN A 106 -0.90 16.74 18.84
N SER A 107 0.25 16.89 19.53
CA SER A 107 0.86 18.20 19.77
C SER A 107 1.66 18.64 18.55
N THR A 108 0.97 18.92 17.44
CA THR A 108 1.54 19.19 16.11
C THR A 108 2.51 20.35 16.10
N SER A 109 2.31 21.36 16.96
CA SER A 109 3.18 22.54 17.12
C SER A 109 4.36 22.32 18.07
N LEU A 110 4.53 21.13 18.63
CA LEU A 110 5.63 20.83 19.56
C LEU A 110 6.97 20.79 18.83
N LEU A 111 7.87 21.75 19.09
CA LEU A 111 9.20 21.84 18.45
C LEU A 111 10.28 21.07 19.22
N GLN A 112 10.23 21.15 20.56
CA GLN A 112 11.28 20.59 21.41
C GLN A 112 10.79 20.27 22.81
N VAL A 113 11.27 19.16 23.36
CA VAL A 113 11.14 18.81 24.77
C VAL A 113 12.54 18.80 25.39
N SER A 114 12.70 19.29 26.62
CA SER A 114 13.95 19.18 27.38
C SER A 114 13.68 18.84 28.84
N LEU A 115 14.56 18.02 29.42
CA LEU A 115 14.56 17.76 30.86
C LEU A 115 15.14 18.95 31.60
N PHE A 116 14.54 19.31 32.71
CA PHE A 116 14.93 20.46 33.49
C PHE A 116 15.47 20.01 34.86
N ASN A 117 16.78 20.10 35.05
CA ASN A 117 17.46 19.64 36.26
C ASN A 117 17.85 20.78 37.23
N ASP A 118 17.58 22.05 36.86
CA ASP A 118 17.99 23.16 37.71
C ASP A 118 17.06 23.34 38.94
N LEU A 119 17.57 22.99 40.09
CA LEU A 119 16.86 23.06 41.40
C LEU A 119 17.02 24.40 42.08
N SER A 120 17.83 25.34 41.57
CA SER A 120 18.31 26.48 42.32
C SER A 120 17.28 27.59 42.58
N ASN A 121 16.10 27.58 41.97
CA ASN A 121 15.11 28.64 42.07
C ASN A 121 13.67 28.18 42.35
N ILE A 122 13.47 27.07 43.04
CA ILE A 122 12.13 26.67 43.45
C ILE A 122 12.07 26.64 44.95
N TYR A 123 11.41 27.65 45.54
CA TYR A 123 10.97 27.57 46.92
C TYR A 123 10.13 26.32 47.12
N TYR A 124 10.52 25.50 48.13
CA TYR A 124 9.75 24.36 48.58
C TYR A 124 8.43 24.86 49.17
N GLU A 125 7.36 24.95 48.38
CA GLU A 125 6.04 24.93 48.94
C GLU A 125 5.67 23.47 49.18
N GLN A 126 5.43 23.15 50.46
CA GLN A 126 4.95 21.85 50.91
C GLN A 126 3.66 21.52 50.16
N PHE A 127 3.61 20.35 49.61
CA PHE A 127 2.34 19.75 49.18
C PHE A 127 1.57 19.43 50.45
N GLU A 128 0.55 20.21 50.77
CA GLU A 128 -0.45 19.79 51.76
C GLU A 128 -1.15 18.56 51.18
N GLU A 129 -1.00 17.45 51.85
CA GLU A 129 -1.78 16.24 51.68
C GLU A 129 -3.23 16.57 52.03
N TYR A 130 -4.06 16.79 51.05
CA TYR A 130 -5.49 16.63 51.23
C TYR A 130 -5.79 15.13 51.17
N GLU A 131 -5.73 14.47 52.32
CA GLU A 131 -6.46 13.23 52.58
C GLU A 131 -7.93 13.57 52.77
N ASN A 132 -8.75 12.71 52.11
CA ASN A 132 -10.18 12.53 52.33
C ASN A 132 -11.15 13.53 51.68
N ASP A 133 -11.71 13.12 50.56
CA ASP A 133 -13.16 13.10 50.42
C ASP A 133 -13.57 11.85 49.61
N ASP A 134 -13.90 10.82 50.35
CA ASP A 134 -14.58 9.63 49.89
C ASP A 134 -16.05 10.00 49.70
N SER A 135 -16.41 10.57 48.59
CA SER A 135 -17.79 10.60 48.12
C SER A 135 -17.90 9.71 46.89
N SER A 136 -18.48 8.54 47.13
CA SER A 136 -18.98 7.59 46.18
C SER A 136 -19.70 8.27 45.04
N ILE A 137 -19.05 8.29 43.87
CA ILE A 137 -19.72 8.56 42.60
C ILE A 137 -20.05 7.19 41.99
N GLU A 138 -21.34 6.84 42.04
CA GLU A 138 -21.92 5.75 41.28
C GLU A 138 -21.62 6.00 39.79
N ILE A 139 -20.91 5.05 39.19
CA ILE A 139 -20.66 5.06 37.77
C ILE A 139 -21.89 4.44 37.11
N ASP A 140 -22.66 5.29 36.43
CA ASP A 140 -23.73 4.85 35.53
C ASP A 140 -23.11 4.18 34.29
N ASP A 141 -23.21 2.85 34.26
CA ASP A 141 -22.71 1.96 33.20
C ASP A 141 -23.64 1.92 31.96
N SER A 142 -24.18 3.04 31.53
CA SER A 142 -25.00 3.11 30.33
C SER A 142 -24.44 4.09 29.29
N ASN A 143 -23.30 3.80 28.71
CA ASN A 143 -22.93 4.14 27.33
C ASN A 143 -21.54 3.55 27.01
N GLY A 144 -21.56 2.28 26.61
CA GLY A 144 -20.39 1.60 26.07
C GLY A 144 -20.17 2.00 24.62
N GLU A 145 -19.46 3.06 24.36
CA GLU A 145 -18.81 3.27 23.08
C GLU A 145 -17.35 2.86 23.21
N ILE A 146 -17.07 1.70 22.65
CA ILE A 146 -15.72 1.19 22.45
C ILE A 146 -15.18 1.88 21.20
N PHE A 147 -14.39 2.93 21.35
CA PHE A 147 -13.57 3.44 20.28
C PHE A 147 -12.39 2.47 20.08
N GLY A 148 -12.57 1.57 19.13
CA GLY A 148 -11.47 0.83 18.53
C GLY A 148 -10.89 1.70 17.42
N ASP A 149 -9.73 2.29 17.66
CA ASP A 149 -8.93 2.97 16.63
C ASP A 149 -8.43 1.92 15.63
N SER A 150 -9.23 1.68 14.59
CA SER A 150 -8.79 1.00 13.38
C SER A 150 -8.42 2.08 12.36
N PHE A 151 -7.14 2.41 12.24
CA PHE A 151 -6.66 3.10 11.06
C PHE A 151 -6.78 2.14 9.87
N SER A 152 -7.86 2.26 9.12
CA SER A 152 -8.03 1.60 7.84
C SER A 152 -7.45 2.52 6.76
N TYR A 153 -6.25 2.22 6.29
CA TYR A 153 -5.93 2.58 4.91
C TYR A 153 -6.80 1.70 4.01
N ASN A 154 -7.59 2.33 3.14
CA ASN A 154 -8.47 1.68 2.19
C ASN A 154 -7.73 0.60 1.41
N ASN A 155 -7.96 -0.65 1.77
CA ASN A 155 -7.74 -1.81 0.93
C ASN A 155 -9.10 -2.42 0.64
N ASP A 156 -9.70 -2.00 -0.48
CA ASP A 156 -10.85 -2.65 -1.09
C ASP A 156 -10.47 -4.09 -1.51
N SER A 157 -10.47 -5.03 -0.57
CA SER A 157 -10.56 -6.47 -0.87
C SER A 157 -10.63 -7.39 0.36
N ILE A 158 -11.30 -6.98 1.43
CA ILE A 158 -11.53 -7.88 2.58
C ILE A 158 -13.02 -7.93 2.91
N SER A 159 -13.82 -8.62 2.07
CA SER A 159 -15.23 -8.85 2.39
C SER A 159 -15.58 -10.28 2.84
N ASP A 160 -14.61 -11.22 2.90
CA ASP A 160 -14.88 -12.62 3.27
C ASP A 160 -14.07 -13.17 4.46
N LEU A 161 -13.21 -12.38 5.07
CA LEU A 161 -12.43 -12.78 6.26
C LEU A 161 -13.05 -12.32 7.59
N SER A 162 -14.08 -11.47 7.54
CA SER A 162 -14.65 -10.83 8.74
C SER A 162 -15.20 -11.78 9.81
N LYS A 163 -15.63 -12.99 9.45
CA LYS A 163 -16.18 -13.96 10.43
C LYS A 163 -15.13 -14.81 11.14
N VAL A 164 -13.95 -14.99 10.54
CA VAL A 164 -12.83 -15.73 11.17
C VAL A 164 -11.94 -14.77 11.96
N GLU A 165 -11.91 -13.50 11.55
CA GLU A 165 -11.15 -12.45 12.25
C GLU A 165 -11.81 -12.00 13.56
N GLU A 166 -13.14 -11.96 13.66
CA GLU A 166 -13.82 -11.61 14.92
C GLU A 166 -13.49 -12.55 16.08
N GLU A 167 -13.32 -13.86 15.84
CA GLU A 167 -12.88 -14.77 16.90
C GLU A 167 -11.40 -14.64 17.23
N GLN A 168 -10.52 -14.38 16.27
CA GLN A 168 -9.08 -14.20 16.51
C GLN A 168 -8.73 -12.80 17.03
N ILE A 169 -9.39 -11.77 16.55
CA ILE A 169 -9.23 -10.39 17.06
C ILE A 169 -9.78 -10.33 18.49
N GLY A 170 -10.93 -10.90 18.75
CA GLY A 170 -11.49 -11.03 20.10
C GLY A 170 -10.52 -11.71 21.07
N ASN A 171 -9.95 -12.85 20.69
CA ASN A 171 -8.98 -13.58 21.52
C ASN A 171 -7.64 -12.83 21.65
N SER A 172 -7.14 -12.17 20.62
CA SER A 172 -5.92 -11.35 20.70
C SER A 172 -6.13 -10.13 21.59
N THR A 173 -7.26 -9.47 21.50
CA THR A 173 -7.61 -8.32 22.33
C THR A 173 -7.81 -8.73 23.78
N ILE A 174 -8.45 -9.87 24.05
CA ILE A 174 -8.64 -10.42 25.41
C ILE A 174 -7.29 -10.83 26.01
N ILE A 175 -6.43 -11.51 25.27
CA ILE A 175 -5.08 -11.88 25.74
C ILE A 175 -4.24 -10.63 26.03
N TYR A 176 -4.34 -9.59 25.21
CA TYR A 176 -3.65 -8.32 25.44
C TYR A 176 -4.21 -7.62 26.70
N MET A 177 -5.50 -7.59 26.88
CA MET A 177 -6.16 -7.03 28.08
C MET A 177 -5.83 -7.83 29.34
N GLU A 178 -5.86 -9.16 29.31
CA GLU A 178 -5.47 -10.02 30.44
C GLU A 178 -3.98 -9.86 30.79
N LYS A 179 -3.08 -9.83 29.78
CA LYS A 179 -1.67 -9.53 30.02
C LYS A 179 -1.47 -8.11 30.54
N LYS A 180 -2.22 -7.14 30.05
CA LYS A 180 -2.14 -5.75 30.52
C LYS A 180 -2.63 -5.63 31.98
N LEU A 181 -3.65 -6.36 32.37
CA LEU A 181 -4.11 -6.46 33.75
C LEU A 181 -3.09 -7.18 34.64
N GLU A 182 -2.50 -8.28 34.20
CA GLU A 182 -1.44 -9.00 34.92
C GLU A 182 -0.19 -8.12 35.10
N TYR A 183 0.17 -7.33 34.10
CA TYR A 183 1.30 -6.39 34.14
C TYR A 183 1.01 -5.18 35.04
N SER A 184 -0.22 -4.68 35.08
CA SER A 184 -0.59 -3.56 35.98
C SER A 184 -0.38 -3.91 37.45
N GLN A 185 -0.54 -5.16 37.83
CA GLN A 185 -0.25 -5.64 39.21
C GLN A 185 1.24 -5.67 39.54
N LYS A 186 2.15 -5.61 38.53
CA LYS A 186 3.61 -5.65 38.72
C LYS A 186 4.30 -4.29 38.60
N ASN A 187 3.58 -3.18 38.59
CA ASN A 187 4.10 -1.81 38.39
C ASN A 187 4.88 -1.64 37.06
N TYR A 188 4.44 -2.29 35.99
CA TYR A 188 5.01 -2.05 34.67
C TYR A 188 4.59 -0.68 34.12
N ALA A 189 5.51 -0.03 33.40
CA ALA A 189 5.27 1.25 32.75
C ALA A 189 4.96 1.08 31.25
N VAL A 190 4.24 2.03 30.68
CA VAL A 190 3.87 2.10 29.27
C VAL A 190 4.25 3.48 28.73
N LEU A 191 4.94 3.51 27.59
CA LEU A 191 5.36 4.73 26.90
C LEU A 191 4.84 4.80 25.46
N ASN A 192 3.87 3.94 25.14
CA ASN A 192 3.32 3.88 23.77
C ASN A 192 2.71 5.23 23.36
N GLY A 193 2.95 5.64 22.12
CA GLY A 193 2.43 6.87 21.54
C GLY A 193 2.85 8.17 22.27
N MET A 194 3.94 8.17 23.09
CA MET A 194 4.28 9.32 23.92
C MET A 194 4.44 10.62 23.13
N PHE A 195 5.00 10.56 21.92
CA PHE A 195 5.17 11.69 20.98
C PHE A 195 4.42 11.46 19.68
N HIS A 196 3.35 10.68 19.71
CA HIS A 196 2.55 10.37 18.53
C HIS A 196 2.02 11.66 17.86
N ASN A 197 2.19 11.80 16.55
CA ASN A 197 1.77 12.97 15.75
C ASN A 197 2.37 14.31 16.22
N CYS A 198 3.60 14.32 16.71
CA CYS A 198 4.32 15.56 17.00
C CYS A 198 5.04 16.05 15.73
N GLU A 199 4.31 16.55 14.76
CA GLU A 199 4.79 16.84 13.42
C GLU A 199 5.93 17.86 13.37
N SER A 200 5.91 18.87 14.25
CA SER A 200 6.95 19.91 14.35
C SER A 200 8.12 19.56 15.27
N LEU A 201 8.14 18.38 15.88
CA LEU A 201 9.19 17.98 16.83
C LEU A 201 10.52 17.75 16.10
N ILE A 202 11.49 18.66 16.27
CA ILE A 202 12.78 18.63 15.56
C ILE A 202 13.82 17.78 16.32
N SER A 203 13.81 17.82 17.64
CA SER A 203 14.78 17.13 18.47
C SER A 203 14.24 16.82 19.88
N LEU A 204 14.83 15.83 20.51
CA LEU A 204 14.56 15.42 21.88
C LEU A 204 15.71 15.82 22.81
N PRO A 205 15.47 15.98 24.12
CA PRO A 205 16.52 16.13 25.12
C PRO A 205 17.33 14.84 25.24
N ASP A 206 18.40 14.86 26.02
CA ASP A 206 19.09 13.63 26.43
C ASP A 206 18.16 12.75 27.27
N ILE A 207 17.60 11.73 26.64
CA ILE A 207 16.75 10.70 27.26
C ILE A 207 17.52 9.42 27.58
N SER A 208 18.85 9.42 27.46
CA SER A 208 19.72 8.25 27.72
C SER A 208 19.62 7.74 29.15
N SER A 209 19.30 8.65 30.09
CA SER A 209 19.12 8.35 31.49
C SER A 209 17.74 7.82 31.88
N TRP A 210 16.81 7.77 30.94
CA TRP A 210 15.47 7.26 31.25
C TRP A 210 15.53 5.78 31.65
N LYS A 211 14.96 5.50 32.82
CA LYS A 211 14.85 4.13 33.34
C LYS A 211 13.63 3.48 32.75
N ILE A 212 13.85 2.67 31.71
CA ILE A 212 12.78 1.91 31.06
C ILE A 212 12.77 0.43 31.48
N ASP A 213 13.43 0.09 32.61
CA ASP A 213 13.56 -1.31 33.08
C ASP A 213 12.22 -2.02 33.26
N ASN A 214 11.16 -1.28 33.60
CA ASN A 214 9.81 -1.82 33.78
C ASN A 214 8.87 -1.52 32.61
N VAL A 215 9.38 -0.97 31.50
CA VAL A 215 8.55 -0.65 30.33
C VAL A 215 8.31 -1.91 29.51
N ILE A 216 7.05 -2.14 29.16
CA ILE A 216 6.63 -3.29 28.35
C ILE A 216 6.17 -2.90 26.96
N ASP A 217 5.75 -1.64 26.77
CA ASP A 217 5.18 -1.15 25.52
C ASP A 217 5.77 0.23 25.18
N ILE A 218 6.46 0.29 24.04
CA ILE A 218 7.04 1.50 23.44
C ILE A 218 6.52 1.72 22.02
N SER A 219 5.39 1.06 21.69
CA SER A 219 4.80 1.15 20.34
C SER A 219 4.40 2.58 20.01
N GLY A 220 4.60 2.97 18.76
CA GLY A 220 4.25 4.29 18.25
C GLY A 220 4.86 5.46 19.03
N MET A 221 5.92 5.24 19.84
CA MET A 221 6.47 6.27 20.72
C MET A 221 6.82 7.56 20.00
N PHE A 222 7.30 7.47 18.76
CA PHE A 222 7.63 8.60 17.88
C PHE A 222 6.87 8.52 16.57
N PHE A 223 5.73 7.84 16.53
CA PHE A 223 4.93 7.71 15.32
C PHE A 223 4.56 9.09 14.78
N ASN A 224 4.73 9.24 13.46
CA ASN A 224 4.41 10.48 12.72
C ASN A 224 5.06 11.73 13.33
N CYS A 225 6.39 11.68 13.52
CA CYS A 225 7.22 12.84 13.84
C CYS A 225 8.12 13.19 12.63
N PRO A 226 7.56 13.71 11.54
CA PRO A 226 8.27 13.88 10.26
C PRO A 226 9.43 14.88 10.33
N SER A 227 9.41 15.85 11.26
CA SER A 227 10.49 16.82 11.45
C SER A 227 11.64 16.30 12.32
N LEU A 228 11.49 15.12 12.96
CA LEU A 228 12.50 14.57 13.87
C LEU A 228 13.69 14.04 13.06
N SER A 229 14.78 14.81 13.05
CA SER A 229 15.96 14.53 12.19
C SER A 229 17.01 13.62 12.85
N SER A 230 17.00 13.50 14.17
CA SER A 230 17.90 12.68 14.95
C SER A 230 17.32 12.33 16.32
N LEU A 231 17.78 11.23 16.88
CA LEU A 231 17.46 10.80 18.25
C LEU A 231 18.68 10.95 19.16
N PRO A 232 18.50 11.28 20.45
CA PRO A 232 19.56 11.19 21.43
C PRO A 232 20.02 9.74 21.65
N ASP A 233 21.11 9.54 22.39
CA ASP A 233 21.65 8.20 22.66
C ASP A 233 20.71 7.35 23.51
N ILE A 234 19.95 6.46 22.88
CA ILE A 234 19.08 5.47 23.53
C ILE A 234 19.71 4.08 23.62
N SER A 235 21.02 3.95 23.36
CA SER A 235 21.74 2.67 23.39
C SER A 235 21.79 1.98 24.74
N LYS A 236 21.58 2.77 25.82
CA LYS A 236 21.62 2.29 27.21
C LYS A 236 20.26 1.87 27.74
N TRP A 237 19.22 2.04 26.98
CA TRP A 237 17.89 1.63 27.40
C TRP A 237 17.84 0.12 27.65
N ASN A 238 17.32 -0.24 28.83
CA ASN A 238 17.12 -1.64 29.20
C ASN A 238 15.77 -2.13 28.68
N THR A 239 15.79 -2.78 27.50
CA THR A 239 14.58 -3.26 26.82
C THR A 239 14.15 -4.68 27.23
N ASN A 240 14.70 -5.25 28.31
CA ASN A 240 14.48 -6.64 28.74
C ASN A 240 13.00 -7.02 28.95
N ASN A 241 12.13 -6.06 29.20
CA ASN A 241 10.72 -6.29 29.44
C ASN A 241 9.82 -5.81 28.29
N VAL A 242 10.39 -5.21 27.25
CA VAL A 242 9.62 -4.71 26.12
C VAL A 242 9.01 -5.88 25.32
N TYR A 243 7.70 -5.82 25.16
CA TYR A 243 6.90 -6.79 24.43
C TYR A 243 6.42 -6.25 23.06
N ASN A 244 6.17 -4.92 22.99
CA ASN A 244 5.67 -4.27 21.80
C ASN A 244 6.56 -3.09 21.40
N MET A 245 7.09 -3.14 20.16
CA MET A 245 7.89 -2.09 19.52
C MET A 245 7.25 -1.61 18.20
N SER A 246 6.03 -2.07 17.89
CA SER A 246 5.39 -1.73 16.61
C SER A 246 5.27 -0.21 16.43
N HIS A 247 5.42 0.27 15.20
CA HIS A 247 5.30 1.69 14.84
C HIS A 247 6.25 2.66 15.57
N MET A 248 7.22 2.19 16.36
CA MET A 248 7.98 3.07 17.27
C MET A 248 8.60 4.28 16.57
N PHE A 249 9.09 4.13 15.36
CA PHE A 249 9.69 5.20 14.56
C PHE A 249 8.94 5.44 13.25
N ALA A 250 7.73 4.90 13.11
CA ALA A 250 6.99 4.98 11.87
C ALA A 250 6.69 6.45 11.50
N ALA A 251 6.78 6.75 10.19
CA ALA A 251 6.59 8.08 9.62
C ALA A 251 7.53 9.19 10.18
N CYS A 252 8.71 8.82 10.71
CA CYS A 252 9.79 9.77 11.00
C CYS A 252 10.60 10.05 9.73
N SER A 253 10.01 10.74 8.77
CA SER A 253 10.56 10.89 7.40
C SER A 253 11.89 11.65 7.32
N SER A 254 12.18 12.56 8.26
CA SER A 254 13.46 13.29 8.32
C SER A 254 14.56 12.55 9.08
N LEU A 255 14.28 11.38 9.68
CA LEU A 255 15.24 10.66 10.51
C LEU A 255 16.32 10.01 9.64
N LYS A 256 17.55 10.53 9.69
CA LYS A 256 18.66 10.11 8.81
C LYS A 256 19.42 8.89 9.30
N SER A 257 19.48 8.70 10.62
CA SER A 257 20.17 7.59 11.27
C SER A 257 19.61 7.34 12.67
N LEU A 258 19.81 6.13 13.17
CA LEU A 258 19.45 5.74 14.54
C LEU A 258 20.68 5.68 15.42
N PRO A 259 20.59 5.98 16.71
CA PRO A 259 21.63 5.65 17.68
C PRO A 259 21.88 4.14 17.75
N ASN A 260 22.96 3.72 18.38
CA ASN A 260 23.34 2.31 18.42
C ASN A 260 22.39 1.46 19.28
N ILE A 261 21.36 0.90 18.68
CA ILE A 261 20.37 0.01 19.32
C ILE A 261 20.76 -1.49 19.24
N SER A 262 22.00 -1.81 18.87
CA SER A 262 22.47 -3.20 18.72
C SER A 262 22.46 -4.03 20.00
N LYS A 263 22.41 -3.36 21.15
CA LYS A 263 22.40 -4.00 22.49
C LYS A 263 21.01 -4.17 23.07
N TRP A 264 19.99 -3.68 22.39
CA TRP A 264 18.62 -3.88 22.87
C TRP A 264 18.30 -5.37 22.96
N ASN A 265 17.76 -5.76 24.07
CA ASN A 265 17.26 -7.12 24.27
C ASN A 265 15.85 -7.21 23.69
N THR A 266 15.68 -8.09 22.71
CA THR A 266 14.41 -8.31 22.04
C THR A 266 13.78 -9.67 22.36
N ASP A 267 14.28 -10.36 23.40
CA ASP A 267 13.84 -11.73 23.76
C ASP A 267 12.33 -11.84 24.02
N LYS A 268 11.69 -10.78 24.50
CA LYS A 268 10.26 -10.76 24.81
C LYS A 268 9.41 -10.09 23.74
N VAL A 269 10.02 -9.51 22.73
CA VAL A 269 9.30 -8.75 21.70
C VAL A 269 8.48 -9.69 20.83
N SER A 270 7.19 -9.40 20.74
CA SER A 270 6.23 -10.14 19.91
C SER A 270 5.75 -9.33 18.71
N TYR A 271 5.78 -8.00 18.77
CA TYR A 271 5.30 -7.13 17.71
C TYR A 271 6.40 -6.16 17.27
N MET A 272 6.74 -6.22 15.98
CA MET A 272 7.71 -5.34 15.31
C MET A 272 7.17 -4.75 14.01
N SER A 273 5.85 -4.91 13.74
CA SER A 273 5.22 -4.35 12.54
C SER A 273 5.41 -2.84 12.47
N TYR A 274 5.61 -2.33 11.26
CA TYR A 274 5.76 -0.89 10.99
C TYR A 274 6.89 -0.19 11.77
N LEU A 275 7.84 -0.91 12.36
CA LEU A 275 8.84 -0.32 13.28
C LEU A 275 9.57 0.89 12.69
N PHE A 276 9.94 0.84 11.40
CA PHE A 276 10.62 1.90 10.65
C PHE A 276 9.83 2.34 9.41
N PHE A 277 8.54 2.03 9.36
CA PHE A 277 7.65 2.43 8.26
C PHE A 277 7.79 3.93 7.93
N GLY A 278 7.95 4.29 6.66
CA GLY A 278 7.99 5.69 6.24
C GLY A 278 9.20 6.50 6.72
N CYS A 279 10.25 5.84 7.21
CA CYS A 279 11.53 6.51 7.51
C CYS A 279 12.30 6.78 6.21
N SER A 280 11.78 7.63 5.34
CA SER A 280 12.26 7.82 3.96
C SER A 280 13.71 8.35 3.87
N SER A 281 14.17 9.14 4.86
CA SER A 281 15.55 9.65 4.92
C SER A 281 16.54 8.69 5.59
N LEU A 282 16.09 7.55 6.14
CA LEU A 282 16.95 6.61 6.88
C LEU A 282 17.87 5.87 5.92
N SER A 283 19.14 6.26 5.87
CA SER A 283 20.11 5.71 4.89
C SER A 283 20.79 4.42 5.33
N SER A 284 20.83 4.14 6.64
CA SER A 284 21.41 2.93 7.21
C SER A 284 20.85 2.61 8.58
N LEU A 285 20.90 1.35 8.96
CA LEU A 285 20.52 0.88 10.29
C LEU A 285 21.75 0.52 11.13
N PRO A 286 21.72 0.69 12.45
CA PRO A 286 22.71 0.10 13.33
C PRO A 286 22.66 -1.43 13.24
N ASN A 287 23.71 -2.10 13.75
CA ASN A 287 23.81 -3.55 13.66
C ASN A 287 22.74 -4.26 14.54
N ILE A 288 21.63 -4.64 13.95
CA ILE A 288 20.51 -5.37 14.57
C ILE A 288 20.61 -6.90 14.36
N SER A 289 21.74 -7.43 13.91
CA SER A 289 21.96 -8.86 13.62
C SER A 289 21.79 -9.78 14.84
N LYS A 290 21.91 -9.21 16.03
CA LYS A 290 21.81 -9.94 17.31
C LYS A 290 20.42 -9.90 17.93
N TRP A 291 19.49 -9.20 17.33
CA TRP A 291 18.13 -9.19 17.84
C TRP A 291 17.54 -10.60 17.80
N ASN A 292 16.98 -11.01 18.92
CA ASN A 292 16.27 -12.28 19.01
C ASN A 292 14.84 -12.07 18.54
N THR A 293 14.49 -12.67 17.41
CA THR A 293 13.16 -12.56 16.80
C THR A 293 12.29 -13.80 17.01
N SER A 294 12.71 -14.71 17.91
CA SER A 294 12.04 -16.01 18.08
C SER A 294 10.61 -15.91 18.62
N ASN A 295 10.26 -14.81 19.30
CA ASN A 295 8.93 -14.56 19.82
C ASN A 295 8.10 -13.58 18.95
N VAL A 296 8.67 -13.09 17.85
CA VAL A 296 7.99 -12.14 16.97
C VAL A 296 6.95 -12.87 16.12
N ASN A 297 5.72 -12.36 16.15
CA ASN A 297 4.59 -12.92 15.41
C ASN A 297 4.27 -12.11 14.15
N ASP A 298 4.62 -10.81 14.14
CA ASP A 298 4.26 -9.85 13.12
C ASP A 298 5.45 -8.95 12.79
N MET A 299 5.84 -8.95 11.50
CA MET A 299 6.88 -8.11 10.92
C MET A 299 6.36 -7.31 9.71
N ASN A 300 5.04 -7.22 9.58
CA ASN A 300 4.40 -6.51 8.48
C ASN A 300 4.99 -5.10 8.36
N SER A 301 5.33 -4.71 7.14
CA SER A 301 5.76 -3.34 6.77
C SER A 301 6.91 -2.78 7.61
N MET A 302 7.75 -3.64 8.22
CA MET A 302 8.78 -3.20 9.18
C MET A 302 9.73 -2.14 8.61
N PHE A 303 10.06 -2.20 7.33
CA PHE A 303 10.94 -1.26 6.62
C PHE A 303 10.26 -0.61 5.43
N PHE A 304 8.93 -0.70 5.34
CA PHE A 304 8.16 -0.13 4.22
C PHE A 304 8.45 1.37 4.06
N GLN A 305 8.66 1.84 2.82
CA GLN A 305 9.00 3.25 2.50
C GLN A 305 10.29 3.77 3.18
N CYS A 306 11.26 2.90 3.49
CA CYS A 306 12.60 3.32 3.82
C CYS A 306 13.40 3.61 2.53
N GLU A 307 13.00 4.64 1.80
CA GLU A 307 13.44 4.93 0.43
C GLU A 307 14.96 5.12 0.28
N SER A 308 15.60 5.74 1.29
CA SER A 308 17.04 5.99 1.30
C SER A 308 17.88 4.82 1.79
N LEU A 309 17.26 3.72 2.26
CA LEU A 309 17.96 2.59 2.85
C LEU A 309 18.67 1.77 1.77
N SER A 310 20.00 1.87 1.68
CA SER A 310 20.78 1.23 0.62
C SER A 310 21.20 -0.21 0.92
N SER A 311 21.22 -0.60 2.19
CA SER A 311 21.54 -1.96 2.63
C SER A 311 20.99 -2.23 4.04
N LEU A 312 20.82 -3.51 4.35
CA LEU A 312 20.44 -3.97 5.68
C LEU A 312 21.62 -4.60 6.41
N PRO A 313 21.67 -4.52 7.76
CA PRO A 313 22.56 -5.35 8.56
C PRO A 313 22.29 -6.84 8.30
N ASP A 314 23.23 -7.71 8.70
CA ASP A 314 23.06 -9.17 8.54
C ASP A 314 21.92 -9.71 9.41
N ILE A 315 20.73 -9.83 8.81
CA ILE A 315 19.52 -10.41 9.41
C ILE A 315 19.32 -11.89 9.06
N SER A 316 20.35 -12.55 8.50
CA SER A 316 20.30 -13.97 8.10
C SER A 316 20.01 -14.94 9.25
N LYS A 317 20.28 -14.52 10.48
CA LYS A 317 20.08 -15.31 11.71
C LYS A 317 18.77 -15.05 12.41
N TRP A 318 17.97 -14.14 11.92
CA TRP A 318 16.65 -13.90 12.51
C TRP A 318 15.81 -15.18 12.46
N ASN A 319 15.23 -15.52 13.57
CA ASN A 319 14.29 -16.63 13.65
C ASN A 319 12.87 -16.11 13.35
N VAL A 320 12.40 -16.39 12.15
CA VAL A 320 11.05 -15.98 11.70
C VAL A 320 10.02 -17.11 11.82
N GLY A 321 10.34 -18.16 12.58
CA GLY A 321 9.50 -19.36 12.66
C GLY A 321 8.12 -19.14 13.29
N ASN A 322 7.92 -18.09 14.06
CA ASN A 322 6.62 -17.73 14.64
C ASN A 322 5.92 -16.59 13.88
N VAL A 323 6.59 -16.00 12.90
CA VAL A 323 6.00 -14.90 12.12
C VAL A 323 4.92 -15.44 11.20
N THR A 324 3.77 -14.79 11.22
CA THR A 324 2.61 -15.14 10.38
C THR A 324 2.42 -14.17 9.23
N ASP A 325 2.84 -12.92 9.39
CA ASP A 325 2.70 -11.86 8.42
C ASP A 325 4.04 -11.15 8.15
N MET A 326 4.42 -11.10 6.88
CA MET A 326 5.59 -10.40 6.35
C MET A 326 5.22 -9.52 5.14
N ASN A 327 3.92 -9.18 5.02
CA ASN A 327 3.46 -8.28 3.97
C ASN A 327 4.33 -7.04 3.94
N SER A 328 4.74 -6.61 2.75
CA SER A 328 5.42 -5.33 2.52
C SER A 328 6.70 -5.07 3.34
N ILE A 329 7.33 -6.10 3.95
CA ILE A 329 8.42 -5.90 4.92
C ILE A 329 9.56 -5.02 4.40
N PHE A 330 9.86 -5.05 3.08
CA PHE A 330 10.86 -4.21 2.40
C PHE A 330 10.24 -3.35 1.30
N GLY A 331 8.91 -3.25 1.23
CA GLY A 331 8.25 -2.50 0.18
C GLY A 331 8.71 -1.04 0.12
N TYR A 332 8.87 -0.50 -1.08
CA TYR A 332 9.33 0.88 -1.34
C TYR A 332 10.72 1.22 -0.74
N CYS A 333 11.56 0.22 -0.48
CA CYS A 333 12.99 0.46 -0.23
C CYS A 333 13.69 0.71 -1.58
N SER A 334 13.40 1.82 -2.24
CA SER A 334 13.80 2.09 -3.63
C SER A 334 15.32 2.16 -3.83
N SER A 335 16.08 2.57 -2.81
CA SER A 335 17.55 2.60 -2.85
C SER A 335 18.22 1.29 -2.45
N LEU A 336 17.47 0.24 -2.06
CA LEU A 336 18.03 -1.01 -1.56
C LEU A 336 18.73 -1.78 -2.68
N LEU A 337 20.06 -1.90 -2.58
CA LEU A 337 20.89 -2.53 -3.61
C LEU A 337 21.00 -4.04 -3.45
N ILE A 338 21.14 -4.50 -2.21
CA ILE A 338 21.34 -5.90 -1.84
C ILE A 338 20.63 -6.24 -0.54
N LEU A 339 20.21 -7.48 -0.43
CA LEU A 339 19.67 -8.08 0.79
C LEU A 339 20.67 -9.08 1.39
N PRO A 340 20.73 -9.23 2.72
CA PRO A 340 21.48 -10.31 3.35
C PRO A 340 20.90 -11.68 2.96
N ASP A 341 21.62 -12.77 3.29
CA ASP A 341 21.17 -14.14 3.00
C ASP A 341 19.90 -14.51 3.79
N LEU A 342 18.76 -14.58 3.11
CA LEU A 342 17.45 -14.96 3.67
C LEU A 342 17.14 -16.47 3.50
N SER A 343 18.09 -17.28 2.99
CA SER A 343 17.85 -18.69 2.66
C SER A 343 17.50 -19.57 3.87
N LYS A 344 17.85 -19.09 5.06
CA LYS A 344 17.62 -19.80 6.34
C LYS A 344 16.35 -19.39 7.06
N TRP A 345 15.63 -18.42 6.54
CA TRP A 345 14.37 -18.02 7.13
C TRP A 345 13.36 -19.16 7.09
N ASN A 346 12.83 -19.51 8.26
CA ASN A 346 11.82 -20.56 8.38
C ASN A 346 10.42 -19.98 8.10
N MET A 347 9.96 -20.10 6.86
CA MET A 347 8.68 -19.54 6.39
C MET A 347 7.48 -20.43 6.74
N THR A 348 7.62 -21.42 7.64
CA THR A 348 6.59 -22.47 7.85
C THR A 348 5.25 -21.90 8.32
N ASN A 349 5.25 -20.86 9.14
CA ASN A 349 4.02 -20.26 9.69
C ASN A 349 3.59 -19.00 8.93
N VAL A 350 4.40 -18.52 8.00
CA VAL A 350 4.09 -17.30 7.23
C VAL A 350 2.93 -17.58 6.28
N LYS A 351 1.92 -16.73 6.33
CA LYS A 351 0.72 -16.78 5.49
C LYS A 351 0.73 -15.72 4.40
N ASP A 352 1.35 -14.56 4.66
CA ASP A 352 1.38 -13.43 3.76
C ASP A 352 2.82 -12.95 3.53
N ILE A 353 3.21 -12.85 2.25
CA ILE A 353 4.44 -12.25 1.76
C ILE A 353 4.15 -11.31 0.58
N SER A 354 2.89 -10.90 0.44
CA SER A 354 2.51 -9.94 -0.59
C SER A 354 3.32 -8.65 -0.43
N GLU A 355 3.65 -8.02 -1.55
CA GLU A 355 4.38 -6.74 -1.57
C GLU A 355 5.76 -6.75 -0.88
N MET A 356 6.30 -7.94 -0.52
CA MET A 356 7.54 -8.06 0.27
C MET A 356 8.69 -7.23 -0.27
N PHE A 357 8.83 -7.14 -1.60
CA PHE A 357 9.84 -6.35 -2.30
C PHE A 357 9.21 -5.33 -3.26
N LEU A 358 7.98 -4.92 -3.01
CA LEU A 358 7.27 -3.94 -3.82
C LEU A 358 8.12 -2.67 -4.01
N ASN A 359 8.33 -2.27 -5.28
CA ASN A 359 9.09 -1.06 -5.64
C ASN A 359 10.50 -0.95 -5.02
N CYS A 360 11.18 -2.11 -4.82
CA CYS A 360 12.62 -2.12 -4.56
C CYS A 360 13.37 -1.90 -5.88
N GLU A 361 13.31 -0.69 -6.40
CA GLU A 361 13.73 -0.34 -7.76
C GLU A 361 15.21 -0.62 -8.05
N SER A 362 16.09 -0.40 -7.07
CA SER A 362 17.53 -0.59 -7.19
C SER A 362 18.00 -2.03 -6.95
N LEU A 363 17.10 -2.93 -6.53
CA LEU A 363 17.44 -4.31 -6.20
C LEU A 363 17.74 -5.11 -7.46
N SER A 364 19.01 -5.39 -7.72
CA SER A 364 19.46 -6.03 -8.96
C SER A 364 19.42 -7.56 -8.92
N PHE A 365 19.46 -8.15 -7.74
CA PHE A 365 19.31 -9.60 -7.51
C PHE A 365 18.80 -9.90 -6.11
N LEU A 366 18.14 -11.03 -5.96
CA LEU A 366 17.60 -11.52 -4.70
C LEU A 366 18.51 -12.58 -4.09
N PRO A 367 18.58 -12.70 -2.75
CA PRO A 367 19.20 -13.84 -2.10
C PRO A 367 18.50 -15.15 -2.48
N ASN A 368 19.13 -16.28 -2.18
CA ASN A 368 18.54 -17.59 -2.50
C ASN A 368 17.32 -17.91 -1.64
N ILE A 369 16.14 -17.70 -2.18
CA ILE A 369 14.82 -17.97 -1.58
C ILE A 369 14.21 -19.31 -2.07
N SER A 370 14.96 -20.13 -2.79
CA SER A 370 14.48 -21.40 -3.39
C SER A 370 14.07 -22.44 -2.34
N LYS A 371 14.58 -22.32 -1.12
CA LYS A 371 14.33 -23.27 -0.02
C LYS A 371 13.20 -22.84 0.92
N TRP A 372 12.60 -21.71 0.70
CA TRP A 372 11.48 -21.29 1.53
C TRP A 372 10.35 -22.30 1.52
N ASN A 373 9.85 -22.63 2.70
CA ASN A 373 8.66 -23.46 2.83
C ASN A 373 7.39 -22.62 2.63
N THR A 374 6.92 -22.59 1.38
CA THR A 374 5.77 -21.75 1.00
C THR A 374 4.41 -22.45 1.16
N LYS A 375 4.37 -23.62 1.86
CA LYS A 375 3.15 -24.45 1.97
C LYS A 375 1.94 -23.71 2.55
N ASN A 376 2.16 -22.80 3.51
CA ASN A 376 1.09 -22.10 4.21
C ASN A 376 0.86 -20.69 3.69
N ILE A 377 1.62 -20.25 2.70
CA ILE A 377 1.46 -18.92 2.07
C ILE A 377 0.16 -18.92 1.28
N ILE A 378 -0.61 -17.84 1.48
CA ILE A 378 -1.92 -17.61 0.87
C ILE A 378 -1.85 -16.47 -0.15
N ASP A 379 -1.03 -15.44 0.12
CA ASP A 379 -0.88 -14.27 -0.72
C ASP A 379 0.59 -14.04 -1.11
N VAL A 380 0.83 -13.86 -2.40
CA VAL A 380 2.11 -13.49 -3.00
C VAL A 380 1.95 -12.34 -4.01
N SER A 381 0.81 -11.64 -3.96
CA SER A 381 0.54 -10.53 -4.87
C SER A 381 1.62 -9.48 -4.76
N ARG A 382 1.99 -8.91 -5.89
CA ARG A 382 2.96 -7.82 -6.00
C ARG A 382 4.34 -8.05 -5.34
N ILE A 383 4.67 -9.31 -4.98
CA ILE A 383 5.90 -9.60 -4.19
C ILE A 383 7.17 -9.03 -4.82
N PHE A 384 7.26 -8.97 -6.17
CA PHE A 384 8.40 -8.39 -6.90
C PHE A 384 7.97 -7.20 -7.76
N GLN A 385 6.77 -6.68 -7.59
CA GLN A 385 6.29 -5.56 -8.41
C GLN A 385 7.22 -4.37 -8.27
N GLY A 386 7.58 -3.75 -9.41
CA GLY A 386 8.42 -2.55 -9.42
C GLY A 386 9.91 -2.80 -9.12
N CYS A 387 10.36 -4.06 -9.03
CA CYS A 387 11.80 -4.37 -8.97
C CYS A 387 12.42 -4.15 -10.36
N SER A 388 12.51 -2.89 -10.78
CA SER A 388 12.88 -2.52 -12.15
C SER A 388 14.32 -2.85 -12.53
N SER A 389 15.22 -3.00 -11.56
CA SER A 389 16.62 -3.41 -11.76
C SER A 389 16.85 -4.92 -11.65
N LEU A 390 15.83 -5.71 -11.32
CA LEU A 390 15.95 -7.14 -11.09
C LEU A 390 16.10 -7.90 -12.42
N SER A 391 17.33 -8.31 -12.74
CA SER A 391 17.65 -8.95 -14.04
C SER A 391 17.33 -10.45 -14.09
N SER A 392 17.29 -11.11 -12.94
CA SER A 392 16.98 -12.53 -12.80
C SER A 392 16.40 -12.86 -11.44
N LEU A 393 15.66 -13.95 -11.35
CA LEU A 393 15.11 -14.49 -10.11
C LEU A 393 15.87 -15.73 -9.65
N PRO A 394 15.99 -15.99 -8.35
CA PRO A 394 16.41 -17.30 -7.86
C PRO A 394 15.41 -18.38 -8.28
N ASP A 395 15.82 -19.65 -8.17
CA ASP A 395 14.95 -20.78 -8.57
C ASP A 395 13.75 -20.94 -7.62
N ILE A 396 12.62 -20.33 -7.99
CA ILE A 396 11.33 -20.44 -7.29
C ILE A 396 10.44 -21.57 -7.85
N SER A 397 10.96 -22.43 -8.72
CA SER A 397 10.20 -23.54 -9.34
C SER A 397 9.64 -24.55 -8.30
N ARG A 398 10.27 -24.60 -7.13
CA ARG A 398 9.93 -25.53 -6.04
C ARG A 398 8.96 -24.95 -5.03
N TRP A 399 8.55 -23.71 -5.17
CA TRP A 399 7.57 -23.14 -4.27
C TRP A 399 6.27 -23.94 -4.30
N ASN A 400 5.74 -24.23 -3.14
CA ASN A 400 4.45 -24.89 -3.01
C ASN A 400 3.35 -23.85 -3.13
N THR A 401 2.67 -23.83 -4.28
CA THR A 401 1.64 -22.83 -4.60
C THR A 401 0.21 -23.31 -4.33
N ASN A 402 0.05 -24.50 -3.69
CA ASN A 402 -1.25 -25.16 -3.53
C ASN A 402 -2.28 -24.34 -2.73
N ASN A 403 -1.84 -23.45 -1.86
CA ASN A 403 -2.71 -22.66 -0.99
C ASN A 403 -2.81 -21.19 -1.39
N ILE A 404 -2.05 -20.77 -2.39
CA ILE A 404 -2.06 -19.39 -2.85
C ILE A 404 -3.42 -19.06 -3.48
N LYS A 405 -3.99 -17.93 -3.08
CA LYS A 405 -5.27 -17.40 -3.56
C LYS A 405 -5.09 -16.19 -4.48
N ASN A 406 -4.02 -15.42 -4.28
CA ASN A 406 -3.74 -14.19 -5.02
C ASN A 406 -2.30 -14.17 -5.53
N MET A 407 -2.12 -13.96 -6.83
CA MET A 407 -0.84 -13.82 -7.54
C MET A 407 -0.82 -12.54 -8.40
N SER A 408 -1.75 -11.61 -8.16
CA SER A 408 -1.84 -10.39 -8.96
C SER A 408 -0.55 -9.58 -8.88
N GLY A 409 -0.13 -9.01 -10.02
CA GLY A 409 1.03 -8.14 -10.10
C GLY A 409 2.38 -8.76 -9.68
N MET A 410 2.48 -10.08 -9.51
CA MET A 410 3.64 -10.74 -8.90
C MET A 410 4.99 -10.31 -9.47
N PHE A 411 5.07 -10.08 -10.79
CA PHE A 411 6.28 -9.62 -11.50
C PHE A 411 6.05 -8.30 -12.22
N SER A 412 4.97 -7.61 -11.93
CA SER A 412 4.62 -6.35 -12.60
C SER A 412 5.77 -5.33 -12.51
N ASN A 413 6.05 -4.61 -13.58
CA ASN A 413 7.11 -3.60 -13.66
C ASN A 413 8.55 -4.12 -13.40
N CYS A 414 8.79 -5.44 -13.53
CA CYS A 414 10.16 -5.98 -13.58
C CYS A 414 10.74 -5.77 -14.98
N SER A 415 11.04 -4.52 -15.33
CA SER A 415 11.30 -4.11 -16.72
C SER A 415 12.55 -4.71 -17.35
N VAL A 416 13.58 -5.04 -16.56
CA VAL A 416 14.83 -5.66 -17.06
C VAL A 416 14.86 -7.19 -16.92
N LEU A 417 13.82 -7.79 -16.34
CA LEU A 417 13.71 -9.23 -16.16
C LEU A 417 13.59 -9.92 -17.52
N SER A 418 14.64 -10.59 -17.97
CA SER A 418 14.68 -11.18 -19.32
C SER A 418 14.10 -12.60 -19.41
N SER A 419 14.03 -13.31 -18.28
CA SER A 419 13.53 -14.67 -18.18
C SER A 419 13.02 -15.00 -16.79
N LEU A 420 12.15 -16.00 -16.70
CA LEU A 420 11.59 -16.53 -15.45
C LEU A 420 12.15 -17.93 -15.17
N PRO A 421 12.28 -18.34 -13.89
CA PRO A 421 12.47 -19.75 -13.54
C PRO A 421 11.33 -20.61 -14.07
N ASN A 422 11.52 -21.93 -14.11
CA ASN A 422 10.50 -22.83 -14.61
C ASN A 422 9.29 -22.96 -13.64
N ILE A 423 8.28 -22.16 -13.87
CA ILE A 423 7.01 -22.12 -13.09
C ILE A 423 5.93 -23.06 -13.64
N SER A 424 6.24 -23.95 -14.59
CA SER A 424 5.27 -24.86 -15.23
C SER A 424 4.59 -25.84 -14.27
N LYS A 425 5.22 -26.10 -13.12
CA LYS A 425 4.72 -27.03 -12.09
C LYS A 425 3.89 -26.36 -11.01
N TRP A 426 3.75 -25.05 -11.05
CA TRP A 426 2.93 -24.34 -10.07
C TRP A 426 1.47 -24.79 -10.19
N LYS A 427 0.87 -25.04 -9.06
CA LYS A 427 -0.55 -25.35 -8.95
C LYS A 427 -1.28 -24.10 -8.52
N ILE A 428 -2.14 -23.61 -9.41
CA ILE A 428 -2.89 -22.38 -9.20
C ILE A 428 -4.40 -22.64 -9.04
N ASP A 429 -4.74 -23.85 -8.58
CA ASP A 429 -6.14 -24.29 -8.46
C ASP A 429 -6.99 -23.43 -7.53
N LYS A 430 -6.36 -22.75 -6.55
CA LYS A 430 -7.05 -21.87 -5.59
C LYS A 430 -6.91 -20.39 -5.92
N VAL A 431 -6.12 -20.07 -6.93
CA VAL A 431 -5.88 -18.67 -7.32
C VAL A 431 -7.14 -18.09 -7.99
N SER A 432 -7.56 -16.93 -7.54
CA SER A 432 -8.70 -16.19 -8.10
C SER A 432 -8.27 -14.97 -8.92
N ASP A 433 -7.07 -14.44 -8.70
CA ASP A 433 -6.56 -13.26 -9.37
C ASP A 433 -5.10 -13.46 -9.83
N ILE A 434 -4.86 -13.25 -11.15
CA ILE A 434 -3.55 -13.20 -11.79
C ILE A 434 -3.39 -11.92 -12.63
N SER A 435 -4.23 -10.92 -12.38
CA SER A 435 -4.15 -9.64 -13.08
C SER A 435 -2.77 -9.02 -12.92
N TYR A 436 -2.31 -8.32 -13.93
CA TYR A 436 -1.01 -7.65 -13.97
C TYR A 436 0.22 -8.55 -13.71
N MET A 437 0.09 -9.88 -13.69
CA MET A 437 1.15 -10.78 -13.22
C MET A 437 2.50 -10.56 -13.89
N PHE A 438 2.51 -10.31 -15.21
CA PHE A 438 3.71 -9.99 -16.01
C PHE A 438 3.64 -8.60 -16.64
N ASN A 439 2.77 -7.74 -16.13
CA ASN A 439 2.59 -6.38 -16.64
C ASN A 439 3.94 -5.65 -16.69
N ASN A 440 4.23 -5.02 -17.83
CA ASN A 440 5.43 -4.22 -18.06
C ASN A 440 6.77 -4.97 -17.78
N CYS A 441 6.77 -6.31 -17.96
CA CYS A 441 8.02 -7.08 -18.07
C CYS A 441 8.60 -6.87 -19.49
N SER A 442 9.05 -5.65 -19.77
CA SER A 442 9.37 -5.19 -21.13
C SER A 442 10.55 -5.92 -21.78
N SER A 443 11.48 -6.47 -20.96
CA SER A 443 12.62 -7.27 -21.44
C SER A 443 12.35 -8.76 -21.52
N LEU A 444 11.17 -9.22 -21.11
CA LEU A 444 10.82 -10.65 -21.09
C LEU A 444 10.65 -11.16 -22.52
N SER A 445 11.56 -12.03 -22.95
CA SER A 445 11.62 -12.55 -24.33
C SER A 445 10.94 -13.90 -24.50
N TYR A 446 10.70 -14.63 -23.42
CA TYR A 446 9.93 -15.88 -23.42
C TYR A 446 9.31 -16.14 -22.05
N LEU A 447 8.24 -16.93 -22.06
CA LEU A 447 7.57 -17.42 -20.85
C LEU A 447 7.82 -18.92 -20.68
N PRO A 448 8.01 -19.43 -19.45
CA PRO A 448 7.93 -20.86 -19.17
C PRO A 448 6.59 -21.44 -19.64
N ASP A 449 6.54 -22.77 -19.83
CA ASP A 449 5.30 -23.45 -20.24
C ASP A 449 4.23 -23.37 -19.11
N ILE A 450 3.26 -22.49 -19.31
CA ILE A 450 2.09 -22.28 -18.44
C ILE A 450 0.82 -22.94 -18.98
N SER A 451 0.92 -23.77 -20.04
CA SER A 451 -0.23 -24.44 -20.70
C SER A 451 -1.04 -25.34 -19.76
N LYS A 452 -0.39 -25.86 -18.71
CA LYS A 452 -1.00 -26.79 -17.73
C LYS A 452 -1.57 -26.09 -16.51
N TRP A 453 -1.52 -24.77 -16.43
CA TRP A 453 -2.12 -24.07 -15.33
C TRP A 453 -3.63 -24.27 -15.30
N ASN A 454 -4.16 -24.63 -14.14
CA ASN A 454 -5.60 -24.77 -13.93
C ASN A 454 -6.18 -23.39 -13.55
N VAL A 455 -6.71 -22.69 -14.53
CA VAL A 455 -7.27 -21.33 -14.35
C VAL A 455 -8.78 -21.32 -14.04
N ASN A 456 -9.38 -22.46 -13.70
CA ASN A 456 -10.84 -22.61 -13.54
C ASN A 456 -11.44 -21.70 -12.44
N ASN A 457 -10.65 -21.23 -11.50
CA ASN A 457 -11.11 -20.39 -10.40
C ASN A 457 -10.75 -18.91 -10.58
N ILE A 458 -10.02 -18.58 -11.64
CA ILE A 458 -9.62 -17.19 -11.89
C ILE A 458 -10.82 -16.39 -12.37
N THR A 459 -10.98 -15.21 -11.76
CA THR A 459 -12.03 -14.24 -12.07
C THR A 459 -11.48 -13.00 -12.76
N ASN A 460 -10.21 -12.68 -12.56
CA ASN A 460 -9.56 -11.49 -13.11
C ASN A 460 -8.24 -11.85 -13.80
N MET A 461 -8.16 -11.51 -15.09
CA MET A 461 -6.99 -11.69 -15.96
C MET A 461 -6.58 -10.37 -16.64
N ASN A 462 -6.99 -9.24 -16.08
CA ASN A 462 -6.68 -7.93 -16.61
C ASN A 462 -5.16 -7.74 -16.74
N SER A 463 -4.71 -7.24 -17.87
CA SER A 463 -3.35 -6.78 -18.12
C SER A 463 -2.23 -7.78 -17.79
N ILE A 464 -2.48 -9.10 -17.85
CA ILE A 464 -1.48 -10.12 -17.48
C ILE A 464 -0.16 -9.90 -18.23
N PHE A 465 -0.22 -9.63 -19.54
CA PHE A 465 0.96 -9.46 -20.42
C PHE A 465 1.10 -8.02 -20.93
N TYR A 466 0.41 -7.07 -20.31
CA TYR A 466 0.45 -5.66 -20.74
C TYR A 466 1.89 -5.14 -20.82
N LYS A 467 2.29 -4.49 -21.94
CA LYS A 467 3.66 -3.98 -22.17
C LYS A 467 4.79 -5.03 -22.15
N CYS A 468 4.50 -6.31 -22.41
CA CYS A 468 5.55 -7.31 -22.68
C CYS A 468 6.09 -7.12 -24.12
N HIS A 469 6.86 -6.05 -24.33
CA HIS A 469 7.25 -5.59 -25.67
C HIS A 469 8.08 -6.59 -26.47
N LEU A 470 8.95 -7.36 -25.82
CA LEU A 470 9.87 -8.30 -26.47
C LEU A 470 9.32 -9.72 -26.58
N LEU A 471 8.10 -9.99 -26.13
CA LEU A 471 7.50 -11.33 -26.14
C LEU A 471 6.94 -11.63 -27.55
N PRO A 472 7.58 -12.53 -28.35
CA PRO A 472 7.17 -12.76 -29.74
C PRO A 472 6.01 -13.74 -29.87
N PHE A 473 5.83 -14.62 -28.89
CA PHE A 473 4.77 -15.63 -28.82
C PHE A 473 4.47 -16.01 -27.35
N LEU A 474 3.30 -16.58 -27.15
CA LEU A 474 2.85 -17.09 -25.85
C LEU A 474 2.94 -18.62 -25.82
N PRO A 475 3.11 -19.25 -24.64
CA PRO A 475 2.85 -20.67 -24.47
C PRO A 475 1.42 -21.02 -24.90
N ASP A 476 1.16 -22.32 -25.17
CA ASP A 476 -0.17 -22.76 -25.57
C ASP A 476 -1.20 -22.61 -24.45
N ILE A 477 -1.94 -21.51 -24.46
CA ILE A 477 -3.04 -21.20 -23.52
C ILE A 477 -4.42 -21.58 -24.08
N SER A 478 -4.49 -22.34 -25.19
CA SER A 478 -5.74 -22.76 -25.81
C SER A 478 -6.65 -23.57 -24.88
N LYS A 479 -6.05 -24.29 -23.92
CA LYS A 479 -6.76 -25.16 -22.97
C LYS A 479 -7.18 -24.46 -21.69
N TRP A 480 -6.89 -23.19 -21.54
CA TRP A 480 -7.34 -22.43 -20.38
C TRP A 480 -8.86 -22.34 -20.35
N LYS A 481 -9.47 -22.79 -19.29
CA LYS A 481 -10.91 -22.68 -19.06
C LYS A 481 -11.19 -21.39 -18.29
N ILE A 482 -11.62 -20.38 -19.02
CA ILE A 482 -11.85 -19.03 -18.49
C ILE A 482 -13.31 -18.79 -18.12
N ASP A 483 -14.05 -19.83 -17.77
CA ASP A 483 -15.50 -19.79 -17.53
C ASP A 483 -15.92 -18.81 -16.43
N LYS A 484 -15.05 -18.51 -15.45
CA LYS A 484 -15.32 -17.58 -14.36
C LYS A 484 -14.72 -16.18 -14.58
N VAL A 485 -13.95 -16.00 -15.64
CA VAL A 485 -13.26 -14.72 -15.87
C VAL A 485 -14.27 -13.64 -16.26
N ILE A 486 -14.16 -12.49 -15.59
CA ILE A 486 -15.03 -11.32 -15.81
C ILE A 486 -14.29 -10.23 -16.58
N ASN A 487 -12.97 -10.12 -16.39
CA ASN A 487 -12.16 -9.04 -16.95
C ASN A 487 -10.89 -9.58 -17.62
N ILE A 488 -10.74 -9.27 -18.92
CA ILE A 488 -9.54 -9.53 -19.72
C ILE A 488 -9.01 -8.25 -20.39
N SER A 489 -9.42 -7.08 -19.89
CA SER A 489 -8.99 -5.80 -20.46
C SER A 489 -7.47 -5.70 -20.49
N GLY A 490 -6.93 -5.18 -21.58
CA GLY A 490 -5.50 -4.96 -21.77
C GLY A 490 -4.61 -6.21 -21.69
N MET A 491 -5.18 -7.43 -21.70
CA MET A 491 -4.42 -8.67 -21.45
C MET A 491 -3.17 -8.81 -22.32
N PHE A 492 -3.25 -8.41 -23.58
CA PHE A 492 -2.12 -8.43 -24.53
C PHE A 492 -1.72 -7.02 -25.01
N SER A 493 -2.27 -5.99 -24.39
CA SER A 493 -2.03 -4.61 -24.82
C SER A 493 -0.53 -4.27 -24.78
N ASN A 494 -0.06 -3.58 -25.81
CA ASN A 494 1.34 -3.18 -25.96
C ASN A 494 2.35 -4.35 -26.08
N CYS A 495 1.90 -5.56 -26.43
CA CYS A 495 2.80 -6.66 -26.81
C CYS A 495 3.26 -6.45 -28.26
N SER A 496 4.14 -5.46 -28.48
CA SER A 496 4.48 -4.97 -29.81
C SER A 496 5.20 -5.99 -30.70
N SER A 497 5.90 -6.98 -30.13
CA SER A 497 6.55 -8.07 -30.88
C SER A 497 5.69 -9.32 -31.06
N LEU A 498 4.51 -9.37 -30.44
CA LEU A 498 3.62 -10.54 -30.51
C LEU A 498 3.09 -10.71 -31.94
N SER A 499 3.57 -11.74 -32.62
CA SER A 499 3.26 -11.94 -34.05
C SER A 499 2.06 -12.85 -34.30
N TYR A 500 1.76 -13.75 -33.37
CA TYR A 500 0.60 -14.64 -33.40
C TYR A 500 0.16 -15.05 -32.00
N LEU A 501 -1.08 -15.44 -31.85
CA LEU A 501 -1.69 -15.95 -30.63
C LEU A 501 -1.88 -17.48 -30.70
N PRO A 502 -1.83 -18.20 -29.58
CA PRO A 502 -2.38 -19.55 -29.50
C PRO A 502 -3.85 -19.58 -29.90
N ASP A 503 -4.38 -20.77 -30.23
CA ASP A 503 -5.79 -20.90 -30.59
C ASP A 503 -6.72 -20.67 -29.40
N ILE A 504 -7.15 -19.43 -29.23
CA ILE A 504 -8.10 -19.00 -28.17
C ILE A 504 -9.57 -19.04 -28.63
N SER A 505 -9.86 -19.66 -29.82
CA SER A 505 -11.23 -19.77 -30.35
C SER A 505 -12.18 -20.54 -29.44
N THR A 506 -11.62 -21.43 -28.60
CA THR A 506 -12.38 -22.30 -27.68
C THR A 506 -12.66 -21.67 -26.33
N TRP A 507 -12.20 -20.47 -26.09
CA TRP A 507 -12.45 -19.78 -24.83
C TRP A 507 -13.94 -19.51 -24.63
N ASN A 508 -14.47 -19.87 -23.46
CA ASN A 508 -15.82 -19.49 -23.06
C ASN A 508 -15.81 -18.07 -22.49
N THR A 509 -16.24 -17.11 -23.31
CA THR A 509 -16.23 -15.69 -22.98
C THR A 509 -17.56 -15.18 -22.39
N SER A 510 -18.51 -16.08 -22.08
CA SER A 510 -19.88 -15.72 -21.72
C SER A 510 -20.00 -14.87 -20.43
N ASN A 511 -19.02 -14.91 -19.54
CA ASN A 511 -19.02 -14.13 -18.30
C ASN A 511 -18.19 -12.84 -18.38
N ILE A 512 -17.50 -12.62 -19.50
CA ILE A 512 -16.62 -11.45 -19.63
C ILE A 512 -17.46 -10.19 -19.80
N LYS A 513 -17.14 -9.17 -19.00
CA LYS A 513 -17.77 -7.85 -19.02
C LYS A 513 -16.86 -6.77 -19.64
N ASN A 514 -15.53 -6.96 -19.57
CA ASN A 514 -14.57 -5.96 -20.03
C ASN A 514 -13.52 -6.58 -20.94
N MET A 515 -13.46 -6.10 -22.20
CA MET A 515 -12.48 -6.45 -23.23
C MET A 515 -11.73 -5.22 -23.76
N LYS A 516 -11.80 -4.09 -23.03
CA LYS A 516 -11.13 -2.85 -23.39
C LYS A 516 -9.65 -3.08 -23.68
N MET A 517 -9.14 -2.54 -24.79
CA MET A 517 -7.72 -2.58 -25.18
C MET A 517 -7.11 -3.99 -25.22
N LEU A 518 -7.88 -5.07 -25.42
CA LEU A 518 -7.41 -6.45 -25.31
C LEU A 518 -6.15 -6.72 -26.13
N PHE A 519 -6.08 -6.23 -27.38
CA PHE A 519 -4.95 -6.34 -28.31
C PHE A 519 -4.36 -4.96 -28.68
N HIS A 520 -4.68 -3.90 -27.94
CA HIS A 520 -4.21 -2.56 -28.23
C HIS A 520 -2.69 -2.55 -28.44
N ASN A 521 -2.24 -1.87 -29.50
CA ASN A 521 -0.83 -1.68 -29.83
C ASN A 521 -0.01 -2.99 -30.03
N CYS A 522 -0.68 -4.10 -30.44
CA CYS A 522 -0.02 -5.33 -30.89
C CYS A 522 0.46 -5.14 -32.34
N LYS A 523 1.52 -4.34 -32.53
CA LYS A 523 1.96 -3.86 -33.84
C LYS A 523 2.38 -4.97 -34.80
N SER A 524 2.92 -6.09 -34.31
CA SER A 524 3.41 -7.23 -35.11
C SER A 524 2.36 -8.31 -35.30
N LEU A 525 1.16 -8.18 -34.74
CA LEU A 525 0.11 -9.21 -34.84
C LEU A 525 -0.43 -9.27 -36.27
N LEU A 526 -0.21 -10.41 -36.94
CA LEU A 526 -0.53 -10.59 -38.36
C LEU A 526 -1.98 -11.04 -38.58
N TYR A 527 -2.48 -11.92 -37.73
CA TYR A 527 -3.83 -12.49 -37.78
C TYR A 527 -4.31 -12.91 -36.38
N LEU A 528 -5.61 -13.04 -36.23
CA LEU A 528 -6.28 -13.52 -35.03
C LEU A 528 -6.73 -14.96 -35.19
N PRO A 529 -6.77 -15.77 -34.11
CA PRO A 529 -7.55 -17.01 -34.11
C PRO A 529 -9.02 -16.75 -34.40
N ASP A 530 -9.79 -17.79 -34.70
CA ASP A 530 -11.23 -17.66 -35.00
C ASP A 530 -12.03 -17.26 -33.76
N ILE A 531 -12.15 -15.95 -33.51
CA ILE A 531 -12.93 -15.37 -32.41
C ILE A 531 -14.43 -15.21 -32.74
N SER A 532 -14.90 -15.68 -33.90
CA SER A 532 -16.31 -15.58 -34.31
C SER A 532 -17.27 -16.26 -33.32
N LYS A 533 -16.78 -17.26 -32.60
CA LYS A 533 -17.54 -18.05 -31.63
C LYS A 533 -17.61 -17.46 -30.22
N TRP A 534 -16.90 -16.38 -29.99
CA TRP A 534 -16.93 -15.75 -28.69
C TRP A 534 -18.33 -15.24 -28.37
N ASN A 535 -18.81 -15.54 -27.18
CA ASN A 535 -20.05 -14.97 -26.65
C ASN A 535 -19.74 -13.67 -25.93
N ILE A 536 -20.08 -12.57 -26.57
CA ILE A 536 -19.84 -11.22 -26.03
C ILE A 536 -21.10 -10.56 -25.45
N SER A 537 -22.17 -11.33 -25.23
CA SER A 537 -23.47 -10.78 -24.81
C SER A 537 -23.44 -10.03 -23.47
N ASN A 538 -22.45 -10.27 -22.63
CA ASN A 538 -22.26 -9.59 -21.33
C ASN A 538 -21.17 -8.51 -21.36
N VAL A 539 -20.53 -8.31 -22.52
CA VAL A 539 -19.45 -7.30 -22.64
C VAL A 539 -20.05 -5.90 -22.67
N LEU A 540 -19.48 -5.01 -21.89
CA LEU A 540 -19.88 -3.60 -21.79
C LEU A 540 -18.90 -2.68 -22.53
N ASP A 541 -17.60 -2.94 -22.45
CA ASP A 541 -16.56 -2.10 -23.03
C ASP A 541 -15.61 -2.92 -23.93
N MET A 542 -15.48 -2.48 -25.19
CA MET A 542 -14.56 -3.00 -26.20
C MET A 542 -13.70 -1.87 -26.81
N SER A 543 -13.62 -0.71 -26.12
CA SER A 543 -12.85 0.42 -26.63
C SER A 543 -11.38 0.04 -26.87
N GLY A 544 -10.84 0.49 -27.99
CA GLY A 544 -9.45 0.26 -28.39
C GLY A 544 -9.05 -1.22 -28.51
N MET A 545 -10.01 -2.15 -28.69
CA MET A 545 -9.71 -3.60 -28.66
C MET A 545 -8.61 -4.01 -29.63
N PHE A 546 -8.56 -3.43 -30.83
CA PHE A 546 -7.54 -3.66 -31.87
C PHE A 546 -6.77 -2.38 -32.23
N GLU A 547 -6.90 -1.34 -31.45
CA GLU A 547 -6.24 -0.05 -31.68
C GLU A 547 -4.74 -0.23 -31.91
N ASN A 548 -4.18 0.41 -32.95
CA ASN A 548 -2.78 0.34 -33.34
C ASN A 548 -2.26 -1.09 -33.70
N CYS A 549 -3.11 -2.03 -34.06
CA CYS A 549 -2.68 -3.31 -34.62
C CYS A 549 -2.25 -3.13 -36.09
N SER A 550 -1.14 -2.44 -36.31
CA SER A 550 -0.73 -1.94 -37.64
C SER A 550 -0.40 -3.02 -38.65
N SER A 551 -0.05 -4.25 -38.25
CA SER A 551 0.21 -5.39 -39.15
C SER A 551 -1.00 -6.30 -39.37
N LEU A 552 -2.10 -6.08 -38.66
CA LEU A 552 -3.30 -6.93 -38.76
C LEU A 552 -3.98 -6.70 -40.11
N SER A 553 -3.97 -7.74 -40.98
CA SER A 553 -4.48 -7.62 -42.36
C SER A 553 -5.96 -7.97 -42.51
N SER A 554 -6.50 -8.78 -41.60
CA SER A 554 -7.91 -9.21 -41.58
C SER A 554 -8.34 -9.58 -40.15
N ILE A 555 -9.66 -9.57 -39.95
CA ILE A 555 -10.29 -10.07 -38.71
C ILE A 555 -11.26 -11.21 -39.03
N PRO A 556 -11.45 -12.18 -38.11
CA PRO A 556 -12.47 -13.22 -38.27
C PRO A 556 -13.88 -12.65 -38.43
N ASP A 557 -14.83 -13.46 -38.89
CA ASP A 557 -16.22 -13.04 -39.05
C ASP A 557 -16.92 -12.79 -37.72
N ILE A 558 -17.00 -11.53 -37.32
CA ILE A 558 -17.66 -11.06 -36.08
C ILE A 558 -19.11 -10.58 -36.33
N SER A 559 -19.68 -10.81 -37.48
CA SER A 559 -21.04 -10.33 -37.86
C SER A 559 -22.16 -10.86 -36.96
N LYS A 560 -21.91 -12.00 -36.28
CA LYS A 560 -22.88 -12.65 -35.36
C LYS A 560 -22.73 -12.26 -33.89
N TRP A 561 -21.84 -11.38 -33.59
CA TRP A 561 -21.66 -10.94 -32.22
C TRP A 561 -22.91 -10.23 -31.68
N ASN A 562 -23.34 -10.59 -30.46
CA ASN A 562 -24.45 -9.91 -29.79
C ASN A 562 -23.91 -8.69 -29.04
N THR A 563 -24.11 -7.50 -29.57
CA THR A 563 -23.60 -6.23 -29.06
C THR A 563 -24.62 -5.42 -28.24
N ASN A 564 -25.74 -6.05 -27.84
CA ASN A 564 -26.85 -5.33 -27.17
C ASN A 564 -26.47 -4.62 -25.87
N ASN A 565 -25.45 -5.11 -25.16
CA ASN A 565 -25.02 -4.55 -23.88
C ASN A 565 -23.76 -3.66 -23.98
N ILE A 566 -23.18 -3.55 -25.19
CA ILE A 566 -21.97 -2.76 -25.38
C ILE A 566 -22.33 -1.27 -25.34
N ILE A 567 -21.59 -0.50 -24.55
CA ILE A 567 -21.74 0.95 -24.42
C ILE A 567 -20.58 1.73 -25.02
N ASN A 568 -19.43 1.09 -25.26
CA ASN A 568 -18.22 1.77 -25.76
C ASN A 568 -17.43 0.90 -26.73
N ILE A 569 -17.25 1.41 -27.97
CA ILE A 569 -16.38 0.84 -29.02
C ILE A 569 -15.41 1.87 -29.60
N ARG A 570 -15.20 3.00 -28.90
CA ARG A 570 -14.28 4.04 -29.35
C ARG A 570 -12.90 3.45 -29.65
N TYR A 571 -12.27 3.89 -30.74
CA TYR A 571 -10.95 3.43 -31.21
C TYR A 571 -10.84 1.93 -31.52
N MET A 572 -11.92 1.18 -31.67
CA MET A 572 -11.88 -0.29 -31.75
C MET A 572 -10.89 -0.79 -32.80
N PHE A 573 -10.79 -0.13 -33.96
CA PHE A 573 -9.86 -0.42 -35.07
C PHE A 573 -9.00 0.78 -35.46
N TYR A 574 -8.85 1.76 -34.58
CA TYR A 574 -8.05 2.96 -34.82
C TYR A 574 -6.63 2.57 -35.25
N ASN A 575 -6.12 3.16 -36.33
CA ASN A 575 -4.78 2.94 -36.87
C ASN A 575 -4.42 1.46 -37.14
N CYS A 576 -5.41 0.64 -37.56
CA CYS A 576 -5.15 -0.69 -38.13
C CYS A 576 -4.73 -0.51 -39.60
N SER A 577 -3.53 0.03 -39.84
CA SER A 577 -3.08 0.54 -41.12
C SER A 577 -2.97 -0.53 -42.24
N SER A 578 -2.76 -1.81 -41.89
CA SER A 578 -2.71 -2.94 -42.85
C SER A 578 -4.05 -3.64 -43.03
N LEU A 579 -5.11 -3.25 -42.35
CA LEU A 579 -6.42 -3.90 -42.42
C LEU A 579 -7.07 -3.64 -43.79
N ILE A 580 -7.22 -4.70 -44.61
CA ILE A 580 -7.70 -4.59 -45.99
C ILE A 580 -9.23 -4.58 -46.05
N SER A 581 -9.86 -5.41 -45.24
CA SER A 581 -11.32 -5.56 -45.19
C SER A 581 -11.79 -5.94 -43.79
N ILE A 582 -13.04 -5.63 -43.50
CA ILE A 582 -13.75 -6.06 -42.30
C ILE A 582 -15.00 -6.85 -42.72
N PRO A 583 -15.42 -7.87 -41.93
CA PRO A 583 -16.70 -8.53 -42.14
C PRO A 583 -17.85 -7.52 -42.11
N ASP A 584 -18.99 -7.90 -42.72
CA ASP A 584 -20.20 -7.08 -42.64
C ASP A 584 -20.74 -7.05 -41.19
N ILE A 585 -20.41 -6.00 -40.49
CA ILE A 585 -20.88 -5.74 -39.09
C ILE A 585 -22.08 -4.78 -39.06
N SER A 586 -22.73 -4.52 -40.23
CA SER A 586 -23.91 -3.64 -40.27
C SER A 586 -25.07 -4.12 -39.39
N GLY A 587 -25.11 -5.42 -39.10
CA GLY A 587 -26.14 -6.05 -38.27
C GLY A 587 -25.90 -5.91 -36.75
N LEU A 588 -24.75 -5.38 -36.34
CA LEU A 588 -24.48 -5.18 -34.90
C LEU A 588 -25.40 -4.09 -34.33
N ASN A 589 -25.96 -4.36 -33.17
CA ASN A 589 -26.78 -3.37 -32.46
C ASN A 589 -25.87 -2.35 -31.77
N ILE A 590 -25.94 -1.10 -32.19
CA ILE A 590 -25.18 0.01 -31.64
C ILE A 590 -26.06 1.04 -30.90
N ASN A 591 -27.35 0.74 -30.67
CA ASN A 591 -28.29 1.72 -30.10
C ASN A 591 -27.94 2.18 -28.68
N ASN A 592 -27.20 1.35 -27.93
CA ASN A 592 -26.77 1.63 -26.55
C ASN A 592 -25.34 2.17 -26.49
N ILE A 593 -24.69 2.43 -27.64
CA ILE A 593 -23.30 2.86 -27.67
C ILE A 593 -23.24 4.38 -27.50
N ASP A 594 -22.72 4.83 -26.37
CA ASP A 594 -22.54 6.24 -26.06
C ASP A 594 -21.33 6.83 -26.77
N ASN A 595 -20.31 6.00 -27.04
CA ASN A 595 -19.06 6.44 -27.65
C ASN A 595 -18.63 5.56 -28.83
N ILE A 596 -18.81 6.08 -30.04
CA ILE A 596 -18.50 5.44 -31.35
C ILE A 596 -17.39 6.19 -32.10
N LYS A 597 -16.72 7.15 -31.49
CA LYS A 597 -15.75 8.00 -32.20
C LYS A 597 -14.52 7.22 -32.65
N GLU A 598 -13.99 7.57 -33.82
CA GLU A 598 -12.69 7.16 -34.34
C GLU A 598 -12.51 5.64 -34.49
N VAL A 599 -13.62 4.89 -34.73
CA VAL A 599 -13.59 3.42 -34.78
C VAL A 599 -12.67 2.90 -35.90
N PHE A 600 -12.64 3.54 -37.07
CA PHE A 600 -11.84 3.15 -38.25
C PHE A 600 -10.85 4.22 -38.68
N THR A 601 -10.57 5.22 -37.88
CA THR A 601 -9.64 6.30 -38.23
C THR A 601 -8.23 5.74 -38.48
N TYR A 602 -7.54 6.25 -39.50
CA TYR A 602 -6.22 5.79 -39.98
C TYR A 602 -6.13 4.32 -40.41
N CYS A 603 -7.24 3.70 -40.84
CA CYS A 603 -7.20 2.40 -41.52
C CYS A 603 -6.76 2.58 -42.97
N LEU A 604 -5.48 2.79 -43.23
CA LEU A 604 -4.93 3.27 -44.50
C LEU A 604 -5.17 2.28 -45.67
N SER A 605 -5.17 0.97 -45.42
CA SER A 605 -5.35 -0.08 -46.43
C SER A 605 -6.80 -0.54 -46.62
N LEU A 606 -7.72 -0.01 -45.82
CA LEU A 606 -9.12 -0.42 -45.86
C LEU A 606 -9.76 0.00 -47.17
N SER A 607 -10.03 -0.99 -48.04
CA SER A 607 -10.51 -0.75 -49.41
C SER A 607 -12.03 -0.67 -49.53
N SER A 608 -12.76 -1.26 -48.58
CA SER A 608 -14.22 -1.27 -48.56
C SER A 608 -14.75 -1.33 -47.12
N LEU A 609 -15.86 -0.65 -46.90
CA LEU A 609 -16.68 -0.76 -45.70
C LEU A 609 -18.07 -1.27 -46.08
N PHE A 610 -18.68 -2.04 -45.19
CA PHE A 610 -20.09 -2.39 -45.27
C PHE A 610 -20.97 -1.14 -45.18
N ASN A 611 -22.26 -1.29 -45.50
CA ASN A 611 -23.21 -0.19 -45.46
C ASN A 611 -23.52 0.21 -44.01
N LEU A 612 -23.05 1.38 -43.60
CA LEU A 612 -23.28 1.94 -42.27
C LEU A 612 -24.69 2.54 -42.06
N SER A 613 -25.55 2.57 -43.13
CA SER A 613 -26.91 3.12 -42.99
C SER A 613 -27.77 2.39 -41.98
N LYS A 614 -27.47 1.13 -41.68
CA LYS A 614 -28.16 0.34 -40.64
C LYS A 614 -27.76 0.75 -39.21
N TRP A 615 -26.66 1.45 -39.09
CA TRP A 615 -26.28 2.07 -37.84
C TRP A 615 -27.06 3.38 -37.69
N ASN A 616 -28.05 3.43 -36.84
CA ASN A 616 -28.90 4.60 -36.64
C ASN A 616 -28.10 5.73 -35.93
N LEU A 617 -27.18 6.32 -36.71
CA LEU A 617 -26.33 7.41 -36.24
C LEU A 617 -27.21 8.67 -36.15
N LYS A 618 -27.46 9.15 -34.93
CA LYS A 618 -28.31 10.30 -34.66
C LYS A 618 -27.83 11.60 -35.33
N ASP A 619 -26.56 11.65 -35.77
CA ASP A 619 -25.96 12.82 -36.42
C ASP A 619 -24.96 12.39 -37.49
N ILE A 620 -25.15 12.89 -38.73
CA ILE A 620 -24.27 12.63 -39.90
C ILE A 620 -22.87 13.24 -39.67
N SER A 621 -22.74 14.26 -38.84
CA SER A 621 -21.44 14.83 -38.45
C SER A 621 -20.52 13.79 -37.80
N ASN A 622 -21.07 12.77 -37.14
CA ASN A 622 -20.34 11.69 -36.51
C ASN A 622 -19.63 10.75 -37.51
N MET A 623 -20.04 10.70 -38.78
CA MET A 623 -19.38 9.86 -39.80
C MET A 623 -17.91 10.22 -40.03
N ASN A 624 -17.59 11.52 -40.10
CA ASN A 624 -16.22 11.97 -40.26
C ASN A 624 -15.32 11.61 -39.07
N PHE A 625 -15.92 11.44 -37.88
CA PHE A 625 -15.20 10.98 -36.72
C PHE A 625 -15.04 9.44 -36.66
N ILE A 626 -15.82 8.68 -37.44
CA ILE A 626 -15.75 7.21 -37.43
C ILE A 626 -14.69 6.72 -38.44
N ILE A 627 -14.53 7.38 -39.58
CA ILE A 627 -13.74 6.92 -40.74
C ILE A 627 -12.75 7.94 -41.30
N SER A 628 -12.21 8.80 -40.47
CA SER A 628 -11.19 9.79 -40.86
C SER A 628 -9.92 9.09 -41.40
N ASP A 629 -9.30 9.67 -42.42
CA ASP A 629 -8.00 9.25 -42.97
C ASP A 629 -7.89 7.81 -43.48
N CYS A 630 -9.00 7.20 -43.94
CA CYS A 630 -9.00 5.91 -44.62
C CYS A 630 -8.68 6.11 -46.13
N LEU A 631 -7.40 6.20 -46.49
CA LEU A 631 -6.93 6.65 -47.80
C LEU A 631 -7.29 5.70 -48.96
N SER A 632 -7.41 4.38 -48.71
CA SER A 632 -7.72 3.37 -49.72
C SER A 632 -9.21 3.15 -49.91
N LEU A 633 -10.08 3.83 -49.20
CA LEU A 633 -11.51 3.61 -49.27
C LEU A 633 -12.06 4.19 -50.60
N LEU A 634 -12.46 3.28 -51.53
CA LEU A 634 -12.86 3.62 -52.88
C LEU A 634 -14.19 4.39 -52.96
N SER A 635 -15.06 4.22 -52.00
CA SER A 635 -16.30 4.99 -51.83
C SER A 635 -16.59 5.22 -50.36
N LYS A 636 -16.97 6.45 -50.00
CA LYS A 636 -17.53 6.66 -48.64
C LYS A 636 -18.83 5.87 -48.56
N PRO A 637 -19.05 5.08 -47.47
CA PRO A 637 -20.31 4.33 -47.34
C PRO A 637 -21.49 5.31 -47.36
N TYR A 638 -22.38 5.10 -48.37
CA TYR A 638 -23.56 5.95 -48.58
C TYR A 638 -24.52 5.81 -47.40
N LEU A 639 -24.88 6.93 -46.82
CA LEU A 639 -26.14 7.07 -46.13
C LEU A 639 -27.20 7.41 -47.21
N GLU A 640 -27.97 6.41 -47.68
CA GLU A 640 -29.20 6.74 -48.35
C GLU A 640 -30.12 7.45 -47.33
N LYS A 641 -30.58 8.66 -47.74
CA LYS A 641 -31.51 9.47 -46.94
C LYS A 641 -32.84 8.78 -46.74
#